data_ea042d5a2151b1162e8c58b9e6bb541f
#
_entry.id   ea042d5a2151b1162e8c58b9e6bb541f
#
_cell.length_a   1.000
_cell.length_b   1.000
_cell.length_c   1.000
_cell.angle_alpha   90.00
_cell.angle_beta   90.00
_cell.angle_gamma   90.00
#
_symmetry.space_group_name_H-M   'P 1'
#
loop_
_entity.id
_entity.type
_entity.pdbx_description
1 polymer ?
#
loop_
_entity_poly.entity_id
_entity_poly.type
_entity_poly.pdbx_seq_one_letter_code
_entity_poly.pdbx_strand_id
1 'polypeptide(L)'
;MSKSINVALIGNPNTGKTSVFNQLTGLNQKVGNYPGITVEKKEGICKLPRGVKAHILDLPGTYSLNTTSLDESLVVELLLNKNDKDYPDVAVVISDVENLKRNLFLFTQIKDLKIPTILVINMADRMSRKGISLDVETLEKKLDTKIALVSTRKGQGIDRLKELIADYKNLSSTPNVEARRISPEYFERLQKTFPNEDLYKLWLVITQDVNFMPIEKKRIQDATSFSTKSKEELKKLQHKETVLRYQFINNTLKETYKVDFMAAKGLRASFDKILTHKVFGYLIFFVILLTIFQAIFDWSSYPMDFIDEQFAIASEWIKNTLPPGVFTNLLAEGIIAGIGGIVIFIPQIAFLFLFISLLEESGYMSRVVFLMDRLMRPFGLSGKSVVPLISGTACAIPAVMATRTIENWKERLITILVTPFTTCSARLPVYLILIALVIPKGAFLGLSYQALTLMLLYLIGFGMAIFSAMILNKILKIKSRSLFMVEMPTYRLPLLKNVAYTVLEKTKSFVFGAGKIILAISIILWFLGSNGYSEDFKNAETIVSERIEKDGLSTYSKNYIQNNVVAYRESALAEGLNNHDVQDSIQTLTEDLKERAKAQEIASYKLEHSYIGQAGKAFEPVVKPLGYDWKIGIAVLTSFAAREVFVGTLATIYSVGSDEEETIKNRMAAELDSSGRPLFNLASGISLMLFYAFAMQCMSTLAIVKRETNSWKWPLIQLGFMSVFAYIVALIAYQILI
;
A
#
# COMPACT_ATOMS: atom_id res chain seq x y z
N MET A 1 -51.46 -13.85 -2.56
CA MET A 1 -50.00 -13.76 -2.56
C MET A 1 -49.54 -13.54 -1.14
N SER A 2 -48.75 -14.43 -0.55
CA SER A 2 -48.18 -14.24 0.80
C SER A 2 -47.23 -13.03 0.72
N LYS A 3 -47.56 -11.95 1.42
CA LYS A 3 -46.76 -10.72 1.49
C LYS A 3 -45.40 -11.05 2.07
N SER A 4 -44.32 -11.00 1.31
CA SER A 4 -42.98 -11.13 1.81
C SER A 4 -42.59 -9.88 2.61
N ILE A 5 -41.95 -10.04 3.76
CA ILE A 5 -41.46 -8.92 4.58
C ILE A 5 -40.07 -8.54 4.09
N ASN A 6 -39.82 -7.25 3.78
CA ASN A 6 -38.49 -6.74 3.45
C ASN A 6 -37.73 -6.39 4.74
N VAL A 7 -36.58 -7.01 4.94
CA VAL A 7 -35.74 -6.86 6.13
C VAL A 7 -34.38 -6.32 5.73
N ALA A 8 -33.99 -5.15 6.23
CA ALA A 8 -32.65 -4.64 6.07
C ALA A 8 -31.76 -5.00 7.26
N LEU A 9 -30.66 -5.70 7.02
CA LEU A 9 -29.62 -5.90 8.02
C LEU A 9 -28.64 -4.73 7.97
N ILE A 10 -28.52 -4.01 9.06
CA ILE A 10 -27.71 -2.81 9.18
C ILE A 10 -26.78 -2.96 10.38
N GLY A 11 -25.61 -2.42 10.33
CA GLY A 11 -24.69 -2.45 11.47
C GLY A 11 -23.30 -1.95 11.13
N ASN A 12 -22.55 -1.67 12.16
CA ASN A 12 -21.17 -1.23 12.02
C ASN A 12 -20.32 -2.37 11.40
N PRO A 13 -19.22 -2.03 10.71
CA PRO A 13 -18.24 -3.05 10.32
C PRO A 13 -17.81 -3.91 11.50
N ASN A 14 -17.58 -5.20 11.25
CA ASN A 14 -17.12 -6.20 12.23
C ASN A 14 -18.12 -6.60 13.36
N THR A 15 -19.38 -6.18 13.30
CA THR A 15 -20.41 -6.64 14.26
C THR A 15 -20.94 -8.06 13.98
N GLY A 16 -20.48 -8.69 12.92
CA GLY A 16 -20.91 -10.04 12.51
C GLY A 16 -22.21 -10.03 11.69
N LYS A 17 -22.52 -8.94 11.02
CA LYS A 17 -23.70 -8.74 10.16
C LYS A 17 -23.86 -9.85 9.13
N THR A 18 -22.84 -10.11 8.32
CA THR A 18 -22.85 -11.21 7.33
C THR A 18 -22.98 -12.58 7.96
N SER A 19 -22.49 -12.79 9.19
CA SER A 19 -22.70 -14.04 9.91
C SER A 19 -24.16 -14.24 10.32
N VAL A 20 -24.83 -13.18 10.77
CA VAL A 20 -26.28 -13.19 11.07
C VAL A 20 -27.07 -13.43 9.78
N PHE A 21 -26.72 -12.77 8.68
CA PHE A 21 -27.30 -12.97 7.37
C PHE A 21 -27.24 -14.45 6.93
N ASN A 22 -26.06 -15.06 7.01
CA ASN A 22 -25.85 -16.45 6.64
C ASN A 22 -26.66 -17.42 7.52
N GLN A 23 -26.79 -17.12 8.82
CA GLN A 23 -27.62 -17.92 9.74
C GLN A 23 -29.13 -17.80 9.46
N LEU A 24 -29.59 -16.62 9.03
CA LEU A 24 -30.98 -16.40 8.67
C LEU A 24 -31.36 -17.05 7.34
N THR A 25 -30.48 -16.94 6.33
CA THR A 25 -30.75 -17.36 4.95
C THR A 25 -30.31 -18.81 4.65
N GLY A 26 -29.56 -19.46 5.55
CA GLY A 26 -29.02 -20.80 5.33
C GLY A 26 -28.09 -20.90 4.11
N LEU A 27 -27.29 -19.86 3.84
CA LEU A 27 -26.39 -19.72 2.69
C LEU A 27 -27.09 -19.61 1.31
N ASN A 28 -28.42 -19.57 1.28
CA ASN A 28 -29.19 -19.29 0.06
C ASN A 28 -29.18 -17.79 -0.25
N GLN A 29 -28.06 -17.31 -0.81
CA GLN A 29 -27.84 -15.91 -1.12
C GLN A 29 -27.66 -15.68 -2.61
N LYS A 30 -28.15 -14.55 -3.09
CA LYS A 30 -27.78 -13.98 -4.38
C LYS A 30 -26.82 -12.84 -4.14
N VAL A 31 -25.73 -12.83 -4.90
CA VAL A 31 -24.73 -11.75 -4.87
C VAL A 31 -24.79 -11.04 -6.21
N GLY A 32 -24.95 -9.75 -6.21
CA GLY A 32 -24.94 -8.87 -7.37
C GLY A 32 -24.31 -7.54 -7.02
N ASN A 33 -24.37 -6.57 -7.89
CA ASN A 33 -23.97 -5.19 -7.62
C ASN A 33 -25.20 -4.29 -7.60
N TYR A 34 -25.15 -3.21 -6.83
CA TYR A 34 -26.16 -2.17 -6.95
C TYR A 34 -26.04 -1.49 -8.32
N PRO A 35 -27.18 -1.12 -8.96
CA PRO A 35 -27.17 -0.51 -10.27
C PRO A 35 -26.28 0.74 -10.33
N GLY A 36 -25.31 0.76 -11.24
CA GLY A 36 -24.42 1.90 -11.45
C GLY A 36 -23.26 2.06 -10.46
N ILE A 37 -23.08 1.15 -9.50
CA ILE A 37 -22.04 1.24 -8.46
C ILE A 37 -21.34 -0.11 -8.29
N THR A 38 -20.05 -0.10 -7.95
CA THR A 38 -19.23 -1.28 -7.71
C THR A 38 -19.42 -1.90 -6.29
N VAL A 39 -20.53 -1.62 -5.64
CA VAL A 39 -20.86 -2.11 -4.30
C VAL A 39 -21.66 -3.41 -4.40
N GLU A 40 -21.23 -4.44 -3.68
CA GLU A 40 -21.91 -5.73 -3.66
C GLU A 40 -23.27 -5.64 -2.95
N LYS A 41 -24.31 -6.12 -3.61
CA LYS A 41 -25.65 -6.34 -3.06
C LYS A 41 -25.81 -7.82 -2.70
N LYS A 42 -26.07 -8.11 -1.41
CA LYS A 42 -26.35 -9.47 -0.92
C LYS A 42 -27.80 -9.57 -0.47
N GLU A 43 -28.53 -10.45 -1.09
CA GLU A 43 -29.94 -10.68 -0.77
C GLU A 43 -30.22 -12.19 -0.58
N GLY A 44 -31.17 -12.52 0.28
CA GLY A 44 -31.54 -13.89 0.53
C GLY A 44 -32.96 -14.02 1.09
N ILE A 45 -33.51 -15.21 1.02
CA ILE A 45 -34.86 -15.52 1.53
C ILE A 45 -34.74 -16.29 2.84
N CYS A 46 -35.40 -15.82 3.88
CA CYS A 46 -35.52 -16.48 5.16
C CYS A 46 -36.96 -16.98 5.37
N LYS A 47 -37.12 -18.24 5.84
CA LYS A 47 -38.39 -18.76 6.29
C LYS A 47 -38.62 -18.37 7.75
N LEU A 48 -39.66 -17.61 8.02
CA LEU A 48 -40.08 -17.19 9.34
C LEU A 48 -41.11 -18.13 9.91
N PRO A 49 -41.37 -18.10 11.25
CA PRO A 49 -42.47 -18.79 11.86
C PRO A 49 -43.81 -18.46 11.20
N ARG A 50 -44.80 -19.35 11.32
CA ARG A 50 -46.14 -19.22 10.73
C ARG A 50 -46.18 -19.18 9.20
N GLY A 51 -45.12 -19.70 8.51
CA GLY A 51 -45.10 -19.81 7.06
C GLY A 51 -44.81 -18.49 6.31
N VAL A 52 -44.50 -17.43 7.01
CA VAL A 52 -44.15 -16.13 6.41
C VAL A 52 -42.74 -16.19 5.79
N LYS A 53 -42.54 -15.52 4.64
CA LYS A 53 -41.24 -15.38 4.03
C LYS A 53 -40.70 -13.96 4.22
N ALA A 54 -39.42 -13.83 4.55
CA ALA A 54 -38.72 -12.56 4.60
C ALA A 54 -37.67 -12.50 3.50
N HIS A 55 -37.62 -11.38 2.83
CA HIS A 55 -36.53 -10.99 1.92
C HIS A 55 -35.50 -10.21 2.74
N ILE A 56 -34.33 -10.80 2.94
CA ILE A 56 -33.27 -10.23 3.76
C ILE A 56 -32.26 -9.55 2.84
N LEU A 57 -31.97 -8.28 3.10
CA LEU A 57 -30.99 -7.48 2.40
C LEU A 57 -29.81 -7.16 3.34
N ASP A 58 -28.59 -7.58 3.00
CA ASP A 58 -27.36 -7.25 3.74
C ASP A 58 -26.79 -5.94 3.23
N LEU A 59 -26.98 -4.85 3.99
CA LEU A 59 -26.49 -3.53 3.61
C LEU A 59 -24.99 -3.36 3.94
N PRO A 60 -24.24 -2.51 3.21
CA PRO A 60 -22.87 -2.18 3.55
C PRO A 60 -22.72 -1.74 5.02
N GLY A 61 -21.56 -2.06 5.61
CA GLY A 61 -21.29 -1.65 7.00
C GLY A 61 -21.14 -0.14 7.10
N THR A 62 -21.91 0.49 8.01
CA THR A 62 -21.85 1.93 8.25
C THR A 62 -21.74 2.26 9.73
N TYR A 63 -21.03 3.34 10.06
CA TYR A 63 -20.89 3.80 11.44
C TYR A 63 -21.95 4.83 11.83
N SER A 64 -22.47 5.55 10.86
CA SER A 64 -23.53 6.54 11.07
C SER A 64 -24.25 6.84 9.78
N LEU A 65 -25.42 7.46 9.86
CA LEU A 65 -26.12 7.98 8.69
C LEU A 65 -25.55 9.32 8.17
N ASN A 66 -24.53 9.87 8.82
CA ASN A 66 -23.74 11.00 8.34
C ASN A 66 -22.58 10.46 7.49
N THR A 67 -22.83 10.21 6.22
CA THR A 67 -21.98 9.45 5.32
C THR A 67 -20.69 10.16 4.96
N THR A 68 -19.61 9.39 4.83
CA THR A 68 -18.30 9.84 4.38
C THR A 68 -17.78 9.07 3.17
N SER A 69 -18.44 7.95 2.82
CA SER A 69 -18.10 7.09 1.70
C SER A 69 -19.32 6.84 0.79
N LEU A 70 -19.08 6.39 -0.44
CA LEU A 70 -20.13 6.01 -1.39
C LEU A 70 -20.97 4.84 -0.89
N ASP A 71 -20.32 3.87 -0.24
CA ASP A 71 -20.99 2.68 0.30
C ASP A 71 -21.99 3.04 1.41
N GLU A 72 -21.61 3.97 2.30
CA GLU A 72 -22.49 4.47 3.35
C GLU A 72 -23.66 5.28 2.77
N SER A 73 -23.41 6.03 1.69
CA SER A 73 -24.43 6.84 1.01
C SER A 73 -25.55 5.98 0.47
N LEU A 74 -25.24 4.80 -0.07
CA LEU A 74 -26.20 3.84 -0.55
C LEU A 74 -27.17 3.38 0.55
N VAL A 75 -26.64 3.13 1.76
CA VAL A 75 -27.47 2.75 2.92
C VAL A 75 -28.48 3.83 3.26
N VAL A 76 -28.03 5.09 3.26
CA VAL A 76 -28.90 6.24 3.54
C VAL A 76 -29.96 6.41 2.46
N GLU A 77 -29.59 6.28 1.20
CA GLU A 77 -30.53 6.40 0.07
C GLU A 77 -31.67 5.37 0.18
N LEU A 78 -31.32 4.10 0.40
CA LEU A 78 -32.31 3.03 0.56
C LEU A 78 -33.26 3.29 1.74
N LEU A 79 -32.73 3.77 2.87
CA LEU A 79 -33.54 4.03 4.07
C LEU A 79 -34.41 5.28 3.95
N LEU A 80 -34.11 6.19 3.05
CA LEU A 80 -34.89 7.42 2.84
C LEU A 80 -35.92 7.31 1.69
N ASN A 81 -35.69 6.42 0.72
CA ASN A 81 -36.53 6.27 -0.45
C ASN A 81 -37.65 5.25 -0.25
N LYS A 82 -38.81 5.68 0.24
CA LYS A 82 -39.99 4.82 0.48
C LYS A 82 -40.56 4.18 -0.81
N ASN A 83 -40.20 4.68 -1.99
CA ASN A 83 -40.67 4.16 -3.27
C ASN A 83 -39.72 3.06 -3.82
N ASP A 84 -38.61 2.79 -3.18
CA ASP A 84 -37.71 1.71 -3.59
C ASP A 84 -38.35 0.34 -3.31
N LYS A 85 -38.21 -0.60 -4.24
CA LYS A 85 -38.70 -1.98 -4.10
C LYS A 85 -38.07 -2.71 -2.92
N ASP A 86 -36.86 -2.33 -2.55
CA ASP A 86 -36.06 -2.90 -1.48
C ASP A 86 -36.19 -2.12 -0.15
N TYR A 87 -37.08 -1.10 -0.11
CA TYR A 87 -37.35 -0.35 1.11
C TYR A 87 -37.78 -1.31 2.24
N PRO A 88 -37.16 -1.25 3.43
CA PRO A 88 -37.41 -2.22 4.49
C PRO A 88 -38.72 -1.96 5.24
N ASP A 89 -39.49 -3.02 5.46
CA ASP A 89 -40.61 -3.05 6.42
C ASP A 89 -40.10 -3.04 7.86
N VAL A 90 -38.89 -3.63 8.08
CA VAL A 90 -38.21 -3.66 9.38
C VAL A 90 -36.71 -3.58 9.22
N ALA A 91 -36.07 -2.76 10.05
CA ALA A 91 -34.63 -2.65 10.16
C ALA A 91 -34.10 -3.51 11.32
N VAL A 92 -33.15 -4.38 11.04
CA VAL A 92 -32.47 -5.21 12.04
C VAL A 92 -31.06 -4.64 12.21
N VAL A 93 -30.85 -3.94 13.32
CA VAL A 93 -29.56 -3.31 13.61
C VAL A 93 -28.68 -4.25 14.44
N ILE A 94 -27.54 -4.64 13.86
CA ILE A 94 -26.64 -5.60 14.47
C ILE A 94 -25.52 -4.87 15.18
N SER A 95 -25.41 -5.12 16.47
CA SER A 95 -24.44 -4.53 17.39
C SER A 95 -23.54 -5.61 17.98
N ASP A 96 -22.30 -5.28 18.30
CA ASP A 96 -21.37 -6.13 19.05
C ASP A 96 -21.49 -5.80 20.55
N VAL A 97 -21.60 -6.83 21.38
CA VAL A 97 -21.72 -6.66 22.84
C VAL A 97 -20.53 -5.94 23.47
N GLU A 98 -19.32 -6.09 22.92
CA GLU A 98 -18.11 -5.43 23.43
C GLU A 98 -18.08 -3.93 23.09
N ASN A 99 -18.69 -3.53 21.96
CA ASN A 99 -18.70 -2.16 21.44
C ASN A 99 -20.08 -1.52 21.43
N LEU A 100 -20.96 -1.98 22.33
CA LEU A 100 -22.38 -1.60 22.35
C LEU A 100 -22.59 -0.08 22.36
N LYS A 101 -21.83 0.66 23.16
CA LYS A 101 -21.90 2.15 23.24
C LYS A 101 -21.76 2.81 21.87
N ARG A 102 -20.85 2.33 21.05
CA ARG A 102 -20.59 2.88 19.71
C ARG A 102 -21.67 2.46 18.72
N ASN A 103 -22.06 1.20 18.78
CA ASN A 103 -23.02 0.63 17.84
C ASN A 103 -24.44 1.18 18.05
N LEU A 104 -24.79 1.54 19.27
CA LEU A 104 -26.05 2.20 19.58
C LEU A 104 -26.18 3.60 18.96
N PHE A 105 -25.07 4.25 18.56
CA PHE A 105 -25.14 5.52 17.86
C PHE A 105 -25.90 5.39 16.55
N LEU A 106 -25.52 4.43 15.71
CA LEU A 106 -26.20 4.11 14.45
C LEU A 106 -27.66 3.65 14.72
N PHE A 107 -27.86 2.81 15.75
CA PHE A 107 -29.20 2.35 16.12
C PHE A 107 -30.14 3.53 16.42
N THR A 108 -29.72 4.52 17.21
CA THR A 108 -30.56 5.70 17.51
C THR A 108 -30.90 6.51 16.25
N GLN A 109 -29.99 6.58 15.28
CA GLN A 109 -30.22 7.29 14.01
C GLN A 109 -31.27 6.57 13.16
N ILE A 110 -31.20 5.23 13.07
CA ILE A 110 -32.16 4.42 12.30
C ILE A 110 -33.54 4.47 12.95
N LYS A 111 -33.62 4.38 14.26
CA LYS A 111 -34.85 4.48 15.02
C LYS A 111 -35.56 5.82 14.79
N ASP A 112 -34.79 6.92 14.67
CA ASP A 112 -35.33 8.25 14.44
C ASP A 112 -35.87 8.46 13.01
N LEU A 113 -35.60 7.54 12.07
CA LEU A 113 -36.28 7.46 10.77
C LEU A 113 -37.69 6.87 10.84
N LYS A 114 -38.14 6.47 12.04
CA LYS A 114 -39.45 5.86 12.30
C LYS A 114 -39.69 4.54 11.55
N ILE A 115 -38.62 3.83 11.21
CA ILE A 115 -38.69 2.46 10.68
C ILE A 115 -38.81 1.50 11.86
N PRO A 116 -39.74 0.50 11.84
CA PRO A 116 -39.76 -0.55 12.85
C PRO A 116 -38.38 -1.20 12.99
N THR A 117 -37.79 -1.13 14.20
CA THR A 117 -36.36 -1.48 14.38
C THR A 117 -36.22 -2.56 15.47
N ILE A 118 -35.42 -3.59 15.20
CA ILE A 118 -34.97 -4.61 16.14
C ILE A 118 -33.49 -4.41 16.41
N LEU A 119 -33.08 -4.46 17.66
CA LEU A 119 -31.67 -4.45 18.04
C LEU A 119 -31.18 -5.89 18.25
N VAL A 120 -30.21 -6.30 17.48
CA VAL A 120 -29.50 -7.58 17.66
C VAL A 120 -28.18 -7.32 18.35
N ILE A 121 -27.97 -7.88 19.53
CA ILE A 121 -26.70 -7.85 20.23
C ILE A 121 -25.98 -9.18 19.99
N ASN A 122 -25.06 -9.17 19.06
CA ASN A 122 -24.30 -10.34 18.65
C ASN A 122 -23.09 -10.59 19.56
N MET A 123 -22.45 -11.75 19.40
CA MET A 123 -21.29 -12.18 20.19
C MET A 123 -21.61 -12.35 21.70
N ALA A 124 -22.84 -12.71 22.02
CA ALA A 124 -23.28 -12.95 23.40
C ALA A 124 -22.44 -14.02 24.14
N ASP A 125 -21.82 -14.96 23.41
CA ASP A 125 -20.86 -15.93 23.96
C ASP A 125 -19.62 -15.31 24.58
N ARG A 126 -19.32 -14.02 24.28
CA ARG A 126 -18.20 -13.31 24.84
C ARG A 126 -18.50 -12.61 26.16
N MET A 127 -19.77 -12.43 26.51
CA MET A 127 -20.18 -11.73 27.74
C MET A 127 -19.52 -12.35 28.97
N SER A 128 -19.63 -13.67 29.15
CA SER A 128 -19.04 -14.38 30.29
C SER A 128 -17.51 -14.30 30.32
N ARG A 129 -16.85 -14.28 29.13
CA ARG A 129 -15.39 -14.19 29.03
C ARG A 129 -14.86 -12.80 29.34
N LYS A 130 -15.67 -11.76 29.13
CA LYS A 130 -15.29 -10.36 29.31
C LYS A 130 -15.86 -9.74 30.58
N GLY A 131 -16.57 -10.53 31.39
CA GLY A 131 -17.22 -10.03 32.59
C GLY A 131 -18.33 -9.03 32.30
N ILE A 132 -18.93 -9.09 31.12
CA ILE A 132 -20.02 -8.21 30.71
C ILE A 132 -21.35 -8.75 31.24
N SER A 133 -22.06 -7.94 32.00
CA SER A 133 -23.45 -8.16 32.36
C SER A 133 -24.33 -7.10 31.70
N LEU A 134 -25.43 -7.56 31.10
CA LEU A 134 -26.39 -6.73 30.37
C LEU A 134 -27.79 -6.99 30.88
N ASP A 135 -28.45 -5.95 31.38
CA ASP A 135 -29.89 -5.98 31.70
C ASP A 135 -30.68 -5.67 30.43
N VAL A 136 -31.13 -6.75 29.77
CA VAL A 136 -31.82 -6.66 28.47
C VAL A 136 -33.21 -6.04 28.63
N GLU A 137 -33.93 -6.34 29.71
CA GLU A 137 -35.30 -5.86 29.92
C GLU A 137 -35.33 -4.33 30.14
N THR A 138 -34.43 -3.84 30.97
CA THR A 138 -34.31 -2.39 31.19
C THR A 138 -33.80 -1.69 29.93
N LEU A 139 -32.91 -2.33 29.16
CA LEU A 139 -32.37 -1.78 27.90
C LEU A 139 -33.51 -1.71 26.84
N GLU A 140 -34.34 -2.74 26.71
CA GLU A 140 -35.54 -2.75 25.83
C GLU A 140 -36.47 -1.57 26.14
N LYS A 141 -36.77 -1.36 27.42
CA LYS A 141 -37.61 -0.23 27.86
C LYS A 141 -37.03 1.12 27.56
N LYS A 142 -35.69 1.34 27.79
CA LYS A 142 -35.04 2.62 27.57
C LYS A 142 -34.82 2.96 26.09
N LEU A 143 -34.58 1.95 25.26
CA LEU A 143 -34.43 2.11 23.81
C LEU A 143 -35.78 2.01 23.08
N ASP A 144 -36.86 1.67 23.76
CA ASP A 144 -38.19 1.43 23.21
C ASP A 144 -38.15 0.52 21.98
N THR A 145 -37.48 -0.62 22.13
CA THR A 145 -37.30 -1.62 21.06
C THR A 145 -37.19 -3.04 21.62
N LYS A 146 -37.36 -4.05 20.78
CA LYS A 146 -37.09 -5.43 21.13
C LYS A 146 -35.65 -5.82 20.84
N ILE A 147 -35.07 -6.62 21.71
CA ILE A 147 -33.66 -7.02 21.66
C ILE A 147 -33.53 -8.52 21.48
N ALA A 148 -32.70 -8.96 20.54
CA ALA A 148 -32.29 -10.34 20.41
C ALA A 148 -30.78 -10.46 20.78
N LEU A 149 -30.51 -11.22 21.86
CA LEU A 149 -29.17 -11.66 22.20
C LEU A 149 -28.80 -12.86 21.32
N VAL A 150 -27.76 -12.69 20.48
CA VAL A 150 -27.38 -13.67 19.48
C VAL A 150 -25.89 -14.05 19.63
N SER A 151 -25.61 -15.33 19.44
CA SER A 151 -24.26 -15.82 19.17
C SER A 151 -24.25 -16.59 17.85
N THR A 152 -23.86 -15.92 16.78
CA THR A 152 -23.77 -16.55 15.45
C THR A 152 -22.81 -17.74 15.42
N ARG A 153 -21.77 -17.72 16.27
CA ARG A 153 -20.82 -18.84 16.41
C ARG A 153 -21.44 -20.10 17.00
N LYS A 154 -22.38 -19.94 17.93
CA LYS A 154 -23.09 -21.06 18.63
C LYS A 154 -24.46 -21.33 18.05
N GLY A 155 -24.94 -20.55 17.10
CA GLY A 155 -26.29 -20.64 16.56
C GLY A 155 -27.40 -20.26 17.56
N GLN A 156 -27.05 -19.59 18.67
CA GLN A 156 -28.01 -19.23 19.73
C GLN A 156 -28.70 -17.90 19.42
N GLY A 157 -30.00 -17.81 19.76
CA GLY A 157 -30.80 -16.58 19.67
C GLY A 157 -31.36 -16.27 18.27
N ILE A 158 -31.02 -17.06 17.23
CA ILE A 158 -31.51 -16.85 15.85
C ILE A 158 -33.01 -17.07 15.73
N ASP A 159 -33.58 -18.10 16.43
CA ASP A 159 -35.01 -18.38 16.37
C ASP A 159 -35.82 -17.25 17.03
N ARG A 160 -35.30 -16.68 18.13
CA ARG A 160 -35.92 -15.50 18.75
C ARG A 160 -35.89 -14.29 17.79
N LEU A 161 -34.82 -14.10 17.05
CA LEU A 161 -34.74 -13.05 16.04
C LEU A 161 -35.78 -13.26 14.93
N LYS A 162 -35.97 -14.50 14.45
CA LYS A 162 -37.01 -14.84 13.46
C LYS A 162 -38.42 -14.54 13.97
N GLU A 163 -38.72 -14.83 15.24
CA GLU A 163 -39.99 -14.48 15.88
C GLU A 163 -40.21 -12.97 15.90
N LEU A 164 -39.21 -12.20 16.32
CA LEU A 164 -39.29 -10.74 16.37
C LEU A 164 -39.48 -10.12 14.98
N ILE A 165 -38.84 -10.66 13.94
CA ILE A 165 -39.06 -10.23 12.56
C ILE A 165 -40.47 -10.52 12.09
N ALA A 166 -41.02 -11.71 12.45
CA ALA A 166 -42.37 -12.06 12.08
C ALA A 166 -43.44 -11.16 12.76
N ASP A 167 -43.11 -10.63 13.93
CA ASP A 167 -43.99 -9.76 14.73
C ASP A 167 -43.66 -8.27 14.61
N TYR A 168 -42.99 -7.85 13.52
CA TYR A 168 -42.47 -6.48 13.32
C TYR A 168 -43.53 -5.37 13.44
N LYS A 169 -44.77 -5.65 13.17
CA LYS A 169 -45.89 -4.69 13.28
C LYS A 169 -46.13 -4.17 14.68
N ASN A 170 -45.74 -4.96 15.70
CA ASN A 170 -45.89 -4.60 17.11
C ASN A 170 -44.64 -3.87 17.67
N LEU A 171 -43.67 -3.54 16.79
CA LEU A 171 -42.50 -2.78 17.20
C LEU A 171 -42.79 -1.29 17.22
N SER A 172 -42.27 -0.62 18.24
CA SER A 172 -42.37 0.84 18.33
C SER A 172 -41.52 1.54 17.25
N SER A 173 -42.04 2.58 16.64
CA SER A 173 -41.37 3.46 15.73
C SER A 173 -41.11 4.86 16.29
N THR A 174 -41.21 5.04 17.62
CA THR A 174 -40.94 6.33 18.27
C THR A 174 -39.45 6.65 18.26
N PRO A 175 -39.07 7.89 17.94
CA PRO A 175 -37.66 8.30 17.90
C PRO A 175 -37.06 8.36 19.31
N ASN A 176 -35.79 7.95 19.44
CA ASN A 176 -35.04 8.02 20.70
C ASN A 176 -34.53 9.45 20.99
N VAL A 177 -34.15 10.19 19.97
CA VAL A 177 -33.64 11.55 20.06
C VAL A 177 -34.39 12.44 19.08
N GLU A 178 -35.30 13.25 19.59
CA GLU A 178 -36.06 14.18 18.77
C GLU A 178 -35.13 15.22 18.10
N ALA A 179 -35.25 15.36 16.78
CA ALA A 179 -34.48 16.32 16.00
C ALA A 179 -34.63 17.76 16.49
N ARG A 180 -35.78 18.13 17.05
CA ARG A 180 -36.04 19.46 17.63
C ARG A 180 -35.07 19.83 18.75
N ARG A 181 -34.55 18.86 19.53
CA ARG A 181 -33.57 19.12 20.60
C ARG A 181 -32.23 19.64 20.10
N ILE A 182 -31.91 19.41 18.83
CA ILE A 182 -30.67 19.91 18.22
C ILE A 182 -30.71 21.43 18.08
N SER A 183 -31.82 21.97 17.54
CA SER A 183 -32.05 23.41 17.38
C SER A 183 -33.55 23.68 17.21
N PRO A 184 -34.27 24.01 18.32
CA PRO A 184 -35.72 24.14 18.27
C PRO A 184 -36.22 25.08 17.17
N GLU A 185 -35.69 26.29 17.11
CA GLU A 185 -36.13 27.32 16.13
C GLU A 185 -35.90 26.89 14.68
N TYR A 186 -34.79 26.21 14.38
CA TYR A 186 -34.46 25.75 13.02
C TYR A 186 -35.42 24.64 12.58
N PHE A 187 -35.67 23.68 13.46
CA PHE A 187 -36.53 22.53 13.16
C PHE A 187 -38.02 22.89 13.17
N GLU A 188 -38.44 23.90 13.94
CA GLU A 188 -39.80 24.40 13.87
C GLU A 188 -40.06 25.11 12.52
N ARG A 189 -39.14 25.94 12.04
CA ARG A 189 -39.24 26.52 10.70
C ARG A 189 -39.27 25.45 9.61
N LEU A 190 -38.39 24.45 9.73
CA LEU A 190 -38.36 23.34 8.78
C LEU A 190 -39.68 22.58 8.73
N GLN A 191 -40.29 22.31 9.90
CA GLN A 191 -41.58 21.64 9.97
C GLN A 191 -42.74 22.46 9.46
N LYS A 192 -42.72 23.78 9.68
CA LYS A 192 -43.76 24.66 9.11
C LYS A 192 -43.74 24.69 7.58
N THR A 193 -42.53 24.62 7.00
CA THR A 193 -42.37 24.61 5.54
C THR A 193 -42.70 23.24 4.93
N PHE A 194 -42.41 22.14 5.65
CA PHE A 194 -42.64 20.78 5.18
C PHE A 194 -43.42 19.95 6.21
N PRO A 195 -44.73 20.21 6.40
CA PRO A 195 -45.52 19.64 7.49
C PRO A 195 -45.71 18.12 7.39
N ASN A 196 -45.68 17.56 6.18
CA ASN A 196 -45.95 16.13 5.93
C ASN A 196 -44.68 15.26 5.86
N GLU A 197 -43.49 15.85 6.04
CA GLU A 197 -42.24 15.13 5.96
C GLU A 197 -41.62 14.88 7.34
N ASP A 198 -40.89 13.77 7.50
CA ASP A 198 -40.21 13.47 8.73
C ASP A 198 -38.99 14.40 8.94
N LEU A 199 -38.94 15.09 10.07
CA LEU A 199 -37.90 16.07 10.37
C LEU A 199 -36.48 15.50 10.31
N TYR A 200 -36.29 14.27 10.80
CA TYR A 200 -34.97 13.65 10.77
C TYR A 200 -34.55 13.26 9.35
N LYS A 201 -35.51 12.82 8.51
CA LYS A 201 -35.26 12.61 7.06
C LYS A 201 -34.81 13.93 6.40
N LEU A 202 -35.55 15.02 6.61
CA LEU A 202 -35.17 16.33 6.06
C LEU A 202 -33.79 16.78 6.54
N TRP A 203 -33.48 16.57 7.81
CA TRP A 203 -32.19 16.86 8.38
C TRP A 203 -31.04 16.11 7.68
N LEU A 204 -31.20 14.82 7.44
CA LEU A 204 -30.21 14.03 6.70
C LEU A 204 -30.04 14.52 5.26
N VAL A 205 -31.12 14.83 4.54
CA VAL A 205 -31.05 15.37 3.17
C VAL A 205 -30.33 16.72 3.12
N ILE A 206 -30.56 17.62 4.09
CA ILE A 206 -29.91 18.93 4.14
C ILE A 206 -28.41 18.81 4.44
N THR A 207 -28.04 17.93 5.34
CA THR A 207 -26.66 17.84 5.85
C THR A 207 -25.75 16.96 5.03
N GLN A 208 -26.28 16.13 4.12
CA GLN A 208 -25.50 15.23 3.30
C GLN A 208 -25.01 15.91 2.02
N ASP A 209 -23.74 15.73 1.68
CA ASP A 209 -23.15 16.16 0.38
C ASP A 209 -23.31 15.08 -0.72
N VAL A 210 -24.30 14.21 -0.62
CA VAL A 210 -24.46 13.02 -1.47
C VAL A 210 -25.08 13.39 -2.81
N ASN A 211 -24.47 12.91 -3.89
CA ASN A 211 -24.89 13.14 -5.27
C ASN A 211 -26.16 12.37 -5.68
N PHE A 212 -26.69 11.48 -4.83
CA PHE A 212 -27.79 10.56 -5.15
C PHE A 212 -29.20 11.13 -4.94
N MET A 213 -29.34 12.28 -4.26
CA MET A 213 -30.64 12.94 -4.01
C MET A 213 -30.72 14.37 -4.54
N PRO A 214 -30.37 14.64 -5.82
CA PRO A 214 -30.39 16.01 -6.35
C PRO A 214 -31.81 16.61 -6.36
N ILE A 215 -32.83 15.77 -6.55
CA ILE A 215 -34.24 16.21 -6.68
C ILE A 215 -34.79 16.67 -5.32
N GLU A 216 -34.63 15.90 -4.24
CA GLU A 216 -35.13 16.27 -2.92
C GLU A 216 -34.36 17.46 -2.32
N LYS A 217 -33.04 17.50 -2.51
CA LYS A 217 -32.22 18.64 -2.07
C LYS A 217 -32.54 19.92 -2.80
N LYS A 218 -32.79 19.83 -4.12
CA LYS A 218 -33.24 20.95 -4.93
C LYS A 218 -34.62 21.47 -4.48
N ARG A 219 -35.55 20.57 -4.19
CA ARG A 219 -36.88 20.92 -3.66
C ARG A 219 -36.81 21.70 -2.33
N ILE A 220 -35.85 21.34 -1.45
CA ILE A 220 -35.64 22.07 -0.20
C ILE A 220 -34.97 23.42 -0.44
N GLN A 221 -34.04 23.52 -1.40
CA GLN A 221 -33.34 24.76 -1.74
C GLN A 221 -34.24 25.74 -2.49
N ASP A 222 -35.13 25.25 -3.32
CA ASP A 222 -36.07 26.07 -4.12
C ASP A 222 -37.27 26.55 -3.29
N ALA A 223 -37.44 26.10 -2.06
CA ALA A 223 -38.53 26.55 -1.19
C ALA A 223 -38.32 28.02 -0.76
N THR A 224 -39.15 28.92 -1.26
CA THR A 224 -39.06 30.37 -1.00
C THR A 224 -39.20 30.76 0.47
N SER A 225 -39.82 29.90 1.27
CA SER A 225 -40.06 30.13 2.72
C SER A 225 -38.99 29.59 3.65
N PHE A 226 -37.96 28.87 3.14
CA PHE A 226 -36.94 28.28 3.96
C PHE A 226 -35.52 28.50 3.40
N SER A 227 -34.69 29.15 4.17
CA SER A 227 -33.26 29.31 3.86
C SER A 227 -32.42 28.31 4.68
N THR A 228 -31.64 27.48 3.97
CA THR A 228 -30.71 26.54 4.64
C THR A 228 -29.54 27.31 5.29
N LYS A 229 -29.09 26.84 6.43
CA LYS A 229 -27.93 27.40 7.11
C LYS A 229 -26.63 27.13 6.33
N SER A 230 -25.60 27.93 6.60
CA SER A 230 -24.27 27.72 6.02
C SER A 230 -23.70 26.34 6.37
N LYS A 231 -22.82 25.80 5.49
CA LYS A 231 -22.17 24.49 5.74
C LYS A 231 -21.47 24.42 7.09
N GLU A 232 -20.92 25.53 7.59
CA GLU A 232 -20.22 25.59 8.88
C GLU A 232 -21.20 25.51 10.06
N GLU A 233 -22.34 26.18 9.96
CA GLU A 233 -23.39 26.10 10.97
C GLU A 233 -24.06 24.71 10.99
N LEU A 234 -24.33 24.12 9.85
CA LEU A 234 -24.85 22.75 9.76
C LEU A 234 -23.90 21.73 10.42
N LYS A 235 -22.59 21.89 10.23
CA LYS A 235 -21.57 21.05 10.93
C LYS A 235 -21.57 21.23 12.43
N LYS A 236 -21.79 22.45 12.92
CA LYS A 236 -21.92 22.69 14.38
C LYS A 236 -23.17 21.99 14.92
N LEU A 237 -24.26 22.01 14.20
CA LEU A 237 -25.50 21.31 14.58
C LEU A 237 -25.34 19.78 14.53
N GLN A 238 -24.66 19.22 13.53
CA GLN A 238 -24.33 17.79 13.48
C GLN A 238 -23.44 17.38 14.68
N HIS A 239 -22.49 18.21 15.06
CA HIS A 239 -21.70 17.96 16.27
C HIS A 239 -22.56 17.96 17.54
N LYS A 240 -23.49 18.91 17.66
CA LYS A 240 -24.44 18.96 18.78
C LYS A 240 -25.36 17.73 18.80
N GLU A 241 -25.85 17.27 17.66
CA GLU A 241 -26.59 16.01 17.52
C GLU A 241 -25.79 14.84 18.08
N THR A 242 -24.53 14.71 17.64
CA THR A 242 -23.63 13.64 18.10
C THR A 242 -23.47 13.65 19.63
N VAL A 243 -23.27 14.83 20.22
CA VAL A 243 -23.17 14.96 21.68
C VAL A 243 -24.45 14.54 22.40
N LEU A 244 -25.61 14.97 21.92
CA LEU A 244 -26.92 14.63 22.50
C LEU A 244 -27.18 13.11 22.44
N ARG A 245 -26.85 12.45 21.29
CA ARG A 245 -26.98 11.00 21.13
C ARG A 245 -26.08 10.25 22.10
N TYR A 246 -24.80 10.65 22.22
CA TYR A 246 -23.90 10.02 23.17
C TYR A 246 -24.28 10.25 24.62
N GLN A 247 -24.87 11.40 24.97
CA GLN A 247 -25.42 11.62 26.28
C GLN A 247 -26.59 10.65 26.59
N PHE A 248 -27.52 10.50 25.65
CA PHE A 248 -28.62 9.53 25.75
C PHE A 248 -28.10 8.11 25.93
N ILE A 249 -27.16 7.67 25.07
CA ILE A 249 -26.55 6.34 25.10
C ILE A 249 -25.82 6.10 26.43
N ASN A 250 -25.02 7.06 26.89
CA ASN A 250 -24.30 6.94 28.14
C ASN A 250 -25.24 6.78 29.34
N ASN A 251 -26.33 7.56 29.38
CA ASN A 251 -27.31 7.47 30.46
C ASN A 251 -28.05 6.10 30.43
N THR A 252 -28.33 5.60 29.25
CA THR A 252 -28.95 4.29 29.05
C THR A 252 -28.02 3.17 29.51
N LEU A 253 -26.75 3.18 29.06
CA LEU A 253 -25.79 2.11 29.36
C LEU A 253 -25.26 2.16 30.80
N LYS A 254 -25.24 3.30 31.45
CA LYS A 254 -24.81 3.41 32.86
C LYS A 254 -25.59 2.48 33.80
N GLU A 255 -26.87 2.26 33.52
CA GLU A 255 -27.74 1.43 34.33
C GLU A 255 -27.83 -0.02 33.82
N THR A 256 -27.72 -0.21 32.51
CA THR A 256 -28.02 -1.51 31.87
C THR A 256 -26.79 -2.33 31.49
N TYR A 257 -25.61 -1.70 31.45
CA TYR A 257 -24.37 -2.37 30.98
C TYR A 257 -23.27 -2.22 32.02
N LYS A 258 -22.82 -3.34 32.59
CA LYS A 258 -21.73 -3.36 33.58
C LYS A 258 -20.61 -4.27 33.08
N VAL A 259 -19.38 -3.85 33.26
CA VAL A 259 -18.18 -4.65 32.96
C VAL A 259 -17.42 -4.86 34.25
N ASP A 260 -17.32 -6.09 34.67
CA ASP A 260 -16.47 -6.46 35.81
C ASP A 260 -15.05 -6.78 35.28
N PHE A 261 -14.18 -5.80 35.40
CA PHE A 261 -12.79 -5.93 35.02
C PHE A 261 -11.99 -6.91 35.89
N MET A 262 -12.48 -7.26 37.07
CA MET A 262 -11.85 -8.27 37.94
C MET A 262 -12.06 -9.70 37.41
N ALA A 263 -13.19 -9.97 36.81
CA ALA A 263 -13.50 -11.23 36.16
C ALA A 263 -12.76 -11.42 34.82
N ALA A 264 -12.27 -10.34 34.21
CA ALA A 264 -11.53 -10.35 32.94
C ALA A 264 -10.00 -10.60 33.09
N LYS A 265 -9.56 -11.35 34.09
CA LYS A 265 -8.17 -11.77 34.29
C LYS A 265 -7.82 -12.91 33.35
N GLY A 266 -7.42 -12.61 32.11
CA GLY A 266 -6.88 -13.58 31.16
C GLY A 266 -5.54 -13.12 30.60
N LEU A 267 -4.69 -14.06 30.23
CA LEU A 267 -3.39 -13.82 29.55
C LEU A 267 -3.46 -12.76 28.45
N ARG A 268 -4.60 -12.65 27.76
CA ARG A 268 -4.84 -11.65 26.69
C ARG A 268 -4.81 -10.20 27.18
N ALA A 269 -5.38 -9.91 28.35
CA ALA A 269 -5.36 -8.56 28.90
C ALA A 269 -3.93 -8.13 29.32
N SER A 270 -3.12 -9.08 29.80
CA SER A 270 -1.71 -8.85 30.10
C SER A 270 -0.89 -8.59 28.84
N PHE A 271 -1.15 -9.34 27.76
CA PHE A 271 -0.50 -9.09 26.45
C PHE A 271 -0.87 -7.71 25.89
N ASP A 272 -2.15 -7.31 25.93
CA ASP A 272 -2.56 -5.98 25.48
C ASP A 272 -1.87 -4.87 26.27
N LYS A 273 -1.71 -5.04 27.59
CA LYS A 273 -1.02 -4.05 28.43
C LYS A 273 0.46 -3.86 28.05
N ILE A 274 1.13 -4.96 27.66
CA ILE A 274 2.52 -4.92 27.23
C ILE A 274 2.62 -4.34 25.81
N LEU A 275 1.80 -4.81 24.88
CA LEU A 275 1.83 -4.42 23.46
C LEU A 275 1.34 -2.98 23.22
N THR A 276 0.50 -2.42 24.08
CA THR A 276 0.07 -1.01 24.00
C THR A 276 0.84 -0.08 24.97
N HIS A 277 1.85 -0.62 25.66
CA HIS A 277 2.66 0.17 26.58
C HIS A 277 3.48 1.23 25.82
N LYS A 278 3.62 2.43 26.42
CA LYS A 278 4.30 3.57 25.78
C LYS A 278 5.77 3.33 25.40
N VAL A 279 6.45 2.40 26.02
CA VAL A 279 7.85 2.05 25.73
C VAL A 279 7.93 0.64 25.14
N PHE A 280 7.43 -0.36 25.87
CA PHE A 280 7.51 -1.77 25.41
C PHE A 280 6.76 -2.02 24.12
N GLY A 281 5.65 -1.33 23.87
CA GLY A 281 4.91 -1.45 22.60
C GLY A 281 5.74 -1.03 21.39
N TYR A 282 6.48 0.08 21.49
CA TYR A 282 7.40 0.51 20.43
C TYR A 282 8.59 -0.43 20.25
N LEU A 283 9.15 -0.94 21.37
CA LEU A 283 10.27 -1.87 21.32
C LEU A 283 9.89 -3.19 20.64
N ILE A 284 8.74 -3.77 21.02
CA ILE A 284 8.24 -5.00 20.40
C ILE A 284 7.93 -4.77 18.92
N PHE A 285 7.30 -3.62 18.59
CA PHE A 285 7.06 -3.25 17.20
C PHE A 285 8.36 -3.19 16.38
N PHE A 286 9.41 -2.59 16.96
CA PHE A 286 10.70 -2.49 16.30
C PHE A 286 11.37 -3.87 16.10
N VAL A 287 11.29 -4.77 17.09
CA VAL A 287 11.78 -6.14 16.96
C VAL A 287 11.04 -6.92 15.87
N ILE A 288 9.70 -6.81 15.84
CA ILE A 288 8.90 -7.43 14.77
C ILE A 288 9.29 -6.87 13.40
N LEU A 289 9.49 -5.56 13.31
CA LEU A 289 9.92 -4.90 12.08
C LEU A 289 11.29 -5.39 11.61
N LEU A 290 12.26 -5.53 12.54
CA LEU A 290 13.58 -6.10 12.23
C LEU A 290 13.45 -7.54 11.72
N THR A 291 12.61 -8.36 12.34
CA THR A 291 12.39 -9.75 11.89
C THR A 291 11.80 -9.79 10.48
N ILE A 292 10.86 -8.89 10.17
CA ILE A 292 10.30 -8.77 8.82
C ILE A 292 11.38 -8.36 7.81
N PHE A 293 12.23 -7.40 8.16
CA PHE A 293 13.32 -6.98 7.29
C PHE A 293 14.33 -8.11 7.08
N GLN A 294 14.73 -8.80 8.14
CA GLN A 294 15.60 -9.97 8.03
C GLN A 294 15.03 -11.01 7.05
N ALA A 295 13.74 -11.31 7.15
CA ALA A 295 13.11 -12.26 6.26
C ALA A 295 13.03 -11.77 4.80
N ILE A 296 12.78 -10.48 4.60
CA ILE A 296 12.67 -9.88 3.25
C ILE A 296 14.05 -9.77 2.59
N PHE A 297 15.12 -9.53 3.34
CA PHE A 297 16.47 -9.37 2.78
C PHE A 297 17.23 -10.68 2.70
N ASP A 298 17.34 -11.43 3.80
CA ASP A 298 18.20 -12.62 3.84
C ASP A 298 17.44 -13.89 3.40
N TRP A 299 16.23 -14.14 3.94
CA TRP A 299 15.52 -15.39 3.61
C TRP A 299 14.97 -15.41 2.21
N SER A 300 14.65 -14.25 1.63
CA SER A 300 14.17 -14.17 0.25
C SER A 300 15.31 -14.25 -0.76
N SER A 301 16.57 -13.96 -0.39
CA SER A 301 17.69 -14.02 -1.33
C SER A 301 17.90 -15.45 -1.87
N TYR A 302 17.85 -16.49 -1.02
CA TYR A 302 18.02 -17.86 -1.46
C TYR A 302 17.12 -18.27 -2.65
N PRO A 303 15.76 -18.12 -2.57
CA PRO A 303 14.93 -18.42 -3.72
C PRO A 303 15.08 -17.40 -4.87
N MET A 304 15.52 -16.16 -4.59
CA MET A 304 15.77 -15.17 -5.65
C MET A 304 17.00 -15.57 -6.47
N ASP A 305 18.10 -15.92 -5.83
CA ASP A 305 19.34 -16.35 -6.48
C ASP A 305 19.11 -17.61 -7.31
N PHE A 306 18.36 -18.59 -6.77
CA PHE A 306 17.96 -19.78 -7.52
C PHE A 306 17.15 -19.44 -8.79
N ILE A 307 16.21 -18.50 -8.69
CA ILE A 307 15.40 -18.05 -9.85
C ILE A 307 16.30 -17.38 -10.88
N ASP A 308 17.20 -16.51 -10.46
CA ASP A 308 18.12 -15.79 -11.34
C ASP A 308 19.03 -16.75 -12.11
N GLU A 309 19.63 -17.71 -11.43
CA GLU A 309 20.43 -18.77 -12.04
C GLU A 309 19.63 -19.57 -13.10
N GLN A 310 18.37 -19.93 -12.80
CA GLN A 310 17.54 -20.67 -13.76
C GLN A 310 17.22 -19.83 -15.01
N PHE A 311 16.97 -18.53 -14.86
CA PHE A 311 16.74 -17.64 -16.01
C PHE A 311 18.01 -17.37 -16.81
N ALA A 312 19.19 -17.30 -16.17
CA ALA A 312 20.49 -17.21 -16.84
C ALA A 312 20.75 -18.47 -17.69
N ILE A 313 20.57 -19.66 -17.10
CA ILE A 313 20.69 -20.95 -17.83
C ILE A 313 19.71 -21.00 -19.01
N ALA A 314 18.46 -20.57 -18.82
CA ALA A 314 17.46 -20.56 -19.88
C ALA A 314 17.85 -19.60 -21.02
N SER A 315 18.40 -18.43 -20.71
CA SER A 315 18.90 -17.45 -21.70
C SER A 315 20.06 -18.04 -22.51
N GLU A 316 21.02 -18.66 -21.83
CA GLU A 316 22.17 -19.30 -22.46
C GLU A 316 21.74 -20.51 -23.33
N TRP A 317 20.83 -21.33 -22.85
CA TRP A 317 20.29 -22.47 -23.62
C TRP A 317 19.63 -22.01 -24.93
N ILE A 318 18.88 -20.88 -24.89
CA ILE A 318 18.27 -20.30 -26.09
C ILE A 318 19.35 -19.85 -27.09
N LYS A 319 20.40 -19.17 -26.62
CA LYS A 319 21.51 -18.69 -27.44
C LYS A 319 22.26 -19.85 -28.13
N ASN A 320 22.42 -20.97 -27.42
CA ASN A 320 23.14 -22.14 -27.91
C ASN A 320 22.28 -23.05 -28.83
N THR A 321 20.93 -23.02 -28.67
CA THR A 321 20.04 -23.91 -29.42
C THR A 321 19.51 -23.27 -30.70
N LEU A 322 19.27 -21.95 -30.70
CA LEU A 322 18.74 -21.24 -31.85
C LEU A 322 19.86 -20.66 -32.74
N PRO A 323 19.63 -20.50 -34.04
CA PRO A 323 20.60 -19.81 -34.90
C PRO A 323 20.90 -18.40 -34.44
N PRO A 324 22.15 -17.94 -34.46
CA PRO A 324 22.50 -16.61 -34.05
C PRO A 324 21.78 -15.56 -34.91
N GLY A 325 21.11 -14.61 -34.28
CA GLY A 325 20.34 -13.58 -34.96
C GLY A 325 19.56 -12.66 -34.04
N VAL A 326 18.98 -11.61 -34.61
CA VAL A 326 18.21 -10.59 -33.85
C VAL A 326 17.06 -11.20 -33.05
N PHE A 327 16.41 -12.21 -33.60
CA PHE A 327 15.30 -12.90 -32.94
C PHE A 327 15.77 -13.68 -31.70
N THR A 328 16.87 -14.39 -31.79
CA THR A 328 17.47 -15.18 -30.71
C THR A 328 17.89 -14.22 -29.58
N ASN A 329 18.52 -13.10 -29.91
CA ASN A 329 18.93 -12.07 -28.93
C ASN A 329 17.71 -11.39 -28.27
N LEU A 330 16.66 -11.08 -29.04
CA LEU A 330 15.41 -10.56 -28.50
C LEU A 330 14.79 -11.53 -27.49
N LEU A 331 14.77 -12.82 -27.84
CA LEU A 331 14.17 -13.85 -26.98
C LEU A 331 14.99 -14.04 -25.70
N ALA A 332 16.31 -14.15 -25.80
CA ALA A 332 17.20 -14.41 -24.68
C ALA A 332 17.37 -13.16 -23.77
N GLU A 333 17.72 -12.02 -24.36
CA GLU A 333 18.10 -10.82 -23.61
C GLU A 333 16.93 -9.85 -23.38
N GLY A 334 15.94 -9.82 -24.27
CA GLY A 334 14.77 -8.95 -24.15
C GLY A 334 13.63 -9.60 -23.36
N ILE A 335 13.19 -10.79 -23.76
CA ILE A 335 11.99 -11.43 -23.21
C ILE A 335 12.32 -12.27 -21.99
N ILE A 336 13.27 -13.21 -22.09
CA ILE A 336 13.61 -14.10 -20.96
C ILE A 336 14.22 -13.30 -19.81
N ALA A 337 15.17 -12.41 -20.08
CA ALA A 337 15.72 -11.52 -19.05
C ALA A 337 14.65 -10.58 -18.46
N GLY A 338 13.72 -10.07 -19.29
CA GLY A 338 12.61 -9.24 -18.83
C GLY A 338 11.61 -10.00 -17.94
N ILE A 339 11.31 -11.27 -18.24
CA ILE A 339 10.49 -12.14 -17.39
C ILE A 339 11.24 -12.49 -16.11
N GLY A 340 12.52 -12.85 -16.20
CA GLY A 340 13.41 -13.10 -15.06
C GLY A 340 13.38 -11.96 -14.08
N GLY A 341 13.59 -10.72 -14.55
CA GLY A 341 13.53 -9.50 -13.75
C GLY A 341 12.17 -9.22 -13.07
N ILE A 342 11.09 -9.90 -13.47
CA ILE A 342 9.79 -9.84 -12.79
C ILE A 342 9.68 -10.95 -11.75
N VAL A 343 10.05 -12.18 -12.14
CA VAL A 343 9.86 -13.41 -11.35
C VAL A 343 10.79 -13.42 -10.14
N ILE A 344 11.99 -12.87 -10.26
CA ILE A 344 12.97 -12.76 -9.17
C ILE A 344 12.41 -12.02 -7.94
N PHE A 345 11.50 -11.06 -8.12
CA PHE A 345 10.89 -10.33 -6.99
C PHE A 345 9.72 -11.06 -6.33
N ILE A 346 9.24 -12.18 -6.90
CA ILE A 346 8.10 -12.95 -6.33
C ILE A 346 8.36 -13.41 -4.90
N PRO A 347 9.49 -14.03 -4.56
CA PRO A 347 9.78 -14.45 -3.18
C PRO A 347 9.74 -13.29 -2.20
N GLN A 348 10.38 -12.16 -2.52
CA GLN A 348 10.44 -10.98 -1.66
C GLN A 348 9.04 -10.42 -1.37
N ILE A 349 8.21 -10.33 -2.41
CA ILE A 349 6.82 -9.86 -2.29
C ILE A 349 5.96 -10.85 -1.50
N ALA A 350 6.17 -12.16 -1.71
CA ALA A 350 5.47 -13.20 -0.98
C ALA A 350 5.79 -13.16 0.51
N PHE A 351 7.06 -13.03 0.91
CA PHE A 351 7.46 -12.86 2.31
C PHE A 351 6.86 -11.60 2.94
N LEU A 352 6.91 -10.47 2.23
CA LEU A 352 6.30 -9.22 2.71
C LEU A 352 4.81 -9.39 3.01
N PHE A 353 4.04 -9.92 2.07
CA PHE A 353 2.60 -10.11 2.26
C PHE A 353 2.27 -11.22 3.26
N LEU A 354 3.11 -12.24 3.38
CA LEU A 354 3.00 -13.27 4.41
C LEU A 354 3.01 -12.64 5.82
N PHE A 355 4.04 -11.84 6.11
CA PHE A 355 4.16 -11.21 7.42
C PHE A 355 3.08 -10.15 7.66
N ILE A 356 2.78 -9.30 6.66
CA ILE A 356 1.69 -8.31 6.80
C ILE A 356 0.36 -9.03 7.07
N SER A 357 0.03 -10.09 6.34
CA SER A 357 -1.21 -10.84 6.52
C SER A 357 -1.27 -11.53 7.88
N LEU A 358 -0.15 -12.08 8.37
CA LEU A 358 -0.05 -12.66 9.71
C LEU A 358 -0.31 -11.62 10.81
N LEU A 359 0.27 -10.42 10.67
CA LEU A 359 0.07 -9.34 11.63
C LEU A 359 -1.36 -8.78 11.59
N GLU A 360 -1.97 -8.73 10.41
CA GLU A 360 -3.34 -8.26 10.22
C GLU A 360 -4.35 -9.26 10.81
N GLU A 361 -4.26 -10.54 10.46
CA GLU A 361 -5.16 -11.58 10.97
C GLU A 361 -5.02 -11.83 12.47
N SER A 362 -3.81 -11.70 13.02
CA SER A 362 -3.58 -11.82 14.47
C SER A 362 -4.24 -10.70 15.26
N GLY A 363 -4.59 -9.58 14.63
CA GLY A 363 -5.10 -8.37 15.28
C GLY A 363 -4.01 -7.48 15.88
N TYR A 364 -2.73 -7.80 15.69
CA TYR A 364 -1.60 -6.99 16.17
C TYR A 364 -1.53 -5.64 15.44
N MET A 365 -1.87 -5.61 14.15
CA MET A 365 -1.84 -4.40 13.34
C MET A 365 -2.69 -3.26 13.92
N SER A 366 -3.83 -3.56 14.51
CA SER A 366 -4.68 -2.54 15.16
C SER A 366 -4.00 -1.87 16.36
N ARG A 367 -3.14 -2.60 17.09
CA ARG A 367 -2.34 -2.07 18.21
C ARG A 367 -1.23 -1.15 17.71
N VAL A 368 -0.56 -1.56 16.64
CA VAL A 368 0.45 -0.72 15.96
C VAL A 368 -0.20 0.59 15.47
N VAL A 369 -1.33 0.50 14.78
CA VAL A 369 -2.08 1.67 14.31
C VAL A 369 -2.44 2.60 15.47
N PHE A 370 -2.89 2.05 16.59
CA PHE A 370 -3.23 2.83 17.79
C PHE A 370 -2.01 3.56 18.40
N LEU A 371 -0.88 2.85 18.55
CA LEU A 371 0.37 3.44 19.06
C LEU A 371 0.87 4.57 18.15
N MET A 372 0.88 4.30 16.85
CA MET A 372 1.45 5.20 15.85
C MET A 372 0.53 6.37 15.49
N ASP A 373 -0.77 6.26 15.72
CA ASP A 373 -1.73 7.32 15.42
C ASP A 373 -1.39 8.63 16.15
N ARG A 374 -0.98 8.53 17.42
CA ARG A 374 -0.56 9.68 18.21
C ARG A 374 0.67 10.38 17.62
N LEU A 375 1.60 9.60 17.03
CA LEU A 375 2.83 10.12 16.44
C LEU A 375 2.58 10.73 15.05
N MET A 376 1.66 10.15 14.26
CA MET A 376 1.44 10.52 12.85
C MET A 376 0.45 11.69 12.67
N ARG A 377 -0.50 11.88 13.58
CA ARG A 377 -1.52 12.94 13.49
C ARG A 377 -0.99 14.36 13.32
N PRO A 378 0.08 14.82 14.02
CA PRO A 378 0.61 16.16 13.81
C PRO A 378 1.04 16.44 12.37
N PHE A 379 1.43 15.39 11.62
CA PHE A 379 1.91 15.47 10.24
C PHE A 379 0.79 15.33 9.20
N GLY A 380 -0.47 15.17 9.64
CA GLY A 380 -1.63 15.01 8.74
C GLY A 380 -1.79 13.60 8.18
N LEU A 381 -1.15 12.62 8.81
CA LEU A 381 -1.26 11.20 8.55
C LEU A 381 -2.05 10.51 9.65
N SER A 382 -2.69 9.39 9.33
CA SER A 382 -3.32 8.52 10.34
C SER A 382 -2.36 7.41 10.78
N GLY A 383 -2.66 6.76 11.90
CA GLY A 383 -1.92 5.56 12.31
C GLY A 383 -1.93 4.45 11.25
N LYS A 384 -2.98 4.36 10.42
CA LYS A 384 -3.05 3.42 9.29
C LYS A 384 -2.01 3.71 8.20
N SER A 385 -1.52 4.95 8.09
CA SER A 385 -0.49 5.34 7.11
C SER A 385 0.89 4.75 7.41
N VAL A 386 1.12 4.33 8.65
CA VAL A 386 2.41 3.73 9.06
C VAL A 386 2.68 2.43 8.33
N VAL A 387 1.65 1.60 8.11
CA VAL A 387 1.78 0.32 7.40
C VAL A 387 2.29 0.51 5.96
N PRO A 388 1.65 1.36 5.13
CA PRO A 388 2.19 1.69 3.80
C PRO A 388 3.60 2.27 3.84
N LEU A 389 3.90 3.20 4.75
CA LEU A 389 5.22 3.83 4.82
C LEU A 389 6.33 2.82 5.16
N ILE A 390 6.08 1.92 6.11
CA ILE A 390 7.03 0.85 6.45
C ILE A 390 7.14 -0.17 5.31
N SER A 391 6.01 -0.60 4.73
CA SER A 391 6.03 -1.49 3.57
C SER A 391 6.78 -0.87 2.37
N GLY A 392 6.80 0.47 2.28
CA GLY A 392 7.53 1.23 1.27
C GLY A 392 9.04 1.03 1.33
N THR A 393 9.59 0.66 2.49
CA THR A 393 11.03 0.34 2.62
C THR A 393 11.39 -0.99 1.95
N ALA A 394 10.46 -1.90 1.81
CA ALA A 394 10.65 -3.10 1.01
C ALA A 394 10.34 -2.79 -0.48
N CYS A 395 9.11 -2.36 -0.78
CA CYS A 395 8.70 -2.02 -2.14
C CYS A 395 7.53 -1.01 -2.15
N ALA A 396 7.63 0.04 -2.96
CA ALA A 396 6.60 1.08 -3.06
C ALA A 396 5.28 0.56 -3.68
N ILE A 397 5.32 -0.46 -4.55
CA ILE A 397 4.14 -1.01 -5.22
C ILE A 397 3.14 -1.60 -4.20
N PRO A 398 3.51 -2.63 -3.40
CA PRO A 398 2.61 -3.16 -2.38
C PRO A 398 2.26 -2.12 -1.31
N ALA A 399 3.17 -1.21 -1.00
CA ALA A 399 2.93 -0.14 -0.04
C ALA A 399 1.79 0.80 -0.49
N VAL A 400 1.79 1.24 -1.73
CA VAL A 400 0.70 2.05 -2.30
C VAL A 400 -0.60 1.25 -2.34
N MET A 401 -0.57 -0.03 -2.65
CA MET A 401 -1.77 -0.90 -2.59
C MET A 401 -2.31 -1.05 -1.16
N ALA A 402 -1.46 -1.09 -0.14
CA ALA A 402 -1.86 -1.18 1.26
C ALA A 402 -2.61 0.07 1.75
N THR A 403 -2.48 1.21 1.05
CA THR A 403 -3.24 2.43 1.40
C THR A 403 -4.76 2.29 1.27
N ARG A 404 -5.26 1.21 0.66
CA ARG A 404 -6.69 0.89 0.57
C ARG A 404 -7.35 0.73 1.94
N THR A 405 -6.57 0.41 2.97
CA THR A 405 -7.05 0.31 4.35
C THR A 405 -7.35 1.68 4.98
N ILE A 406 -6.93 2.79 4.33
CA ILE A 406 -7.15 4.15 4.79
C ILE A 406 -8.48 4.65 4.20
N GLU A 407 -9.48 4.85 5.05
CA GLU A 407 -10.83 5.25 4.63
C GLU A 407 -10.90 6.71 4.16
N ASN A 408 -10.14 7.60 4.83
CA ASN A 408 -10.14 9.02 4.50
C ASN A 408 -9.34 9.27 3.21
N TRP A 409 -10.02 9.72 2.16
CA TRP A 409 -9.40 9.98 0.86
C TRP A 409 -8.23 10.97 0.91
N LYS A 410 -8.31 12.02 1.73
CA LYS A 410 -7.20 12.97 1.88
C LYS A 410 -5.96 12.31 2.46
N GLU A 411 -6.11 11.60 3.58
CA GLU A 411 -5.01 10.90 4.24
C GLU A 411 -4.45 9.80 3.35
N ARG A 412 -5.33 9.05 2.65
CA ARG A 412 -4.95 8.04 1.68
C ARG A 412 -4.13 8.64 0.54
N LEU A 413 -4.59 9.74 -0.06
CA LEU A 413 -3.90 10.42 -1.14
C LEU A 413 -2.52 10.94 -0.69
N ILE A 414 -2.44 11.59 0.47
CA ILE A 414 -1.16 12.04 1.04
C ILE A 414 -0.23 10.83 1.21
N THR A 415 -0.71 9.74 1.80
CA THR A 415 0.10 8.53 2.01
C THR A 415 0.58 7.95 0.68
N ILE A 416 -0.27 7.86 -0.35
CA ILE A 416 0.12 7.42 -1.70
C ILE A 416 1.26 8.28 -2.26
N LEU A 417 1.14 9.60 -2.15
CA LEU A 417 2.10 10.54 -2.72
C LEU A 417 3.45 10.56 -2.00
N VAL A 418 3.46 10.33 -0.68
CA VAL A 418 4.71 10.39 0.11
C VAL A 418 5.42 9.03 0.25
N THR A 419 4.71 7.92 0.04
CA THR A 419 5.29 6.57 0.15
C THR A 419 6.56 6.38 -0.70
N PRO A 420 6.68 6.86 -1.94
CA PRO A 420 7.90 6.66 -2.73
C PRO A 420 9.15 7.38 -2.23
N PHE A 421 9.04 8.29 -1.26
CA PHE A 421 10.21 8.88 -0.58
C PHE A 421 10.92 7.87 0.34
N THR A 422 10.18 6.89 0.89
CA THR A 422 10.81 5.84 1.69
C THR A 422 11.77 5.02 0.82
N THR A 423 12.96 4.77 1.36
CA THR A 423 14.01 4.03 0.66
C THR A 423 13.60 2.57 0.51
N CYS A 424 13.38 2.11 -0.72
CA CYS A 424 13.03 0.72 -1.02
C CYS A 424 14.28 -0.15 -1.27
N SER A 425 14.11 -1.48 -1.21
CA SER A 425 15.20 -2.45 -1.42
C SER A 425 15.91 -2.31 -2.77
N ALA A 426 15.20 -1.93 -3.84
CA ALA A 426 15.79 -1.71 -5.17
C ALA A 426 16.79 -0.54 -5.24
N ARG A 427 16.83 0.35 -4.23
CA ARG A 427 17.86 1.39 -4.11
C ARG A 427 19.14 0.89 -3.45
N LEU A 428 19.06 -0.21 -2.70
CA LEU A 428 20.17 -0.69 -1.90
C LEU A 428 21.42 -1.01 -2.73
N PRO A 429 21.35 -1.76 -3.86
CA PRO A 429 22.54 -2.03 -4.69
C PRO A 429 23.24 -0.75 -5.17
N VAL A 430 22.44 0.25 -5.58
CA VAL A 430 22.99 1.55 -6.01
C VAL A 430 23.71 2.26 -4.86
N TYR A 431 23.11 2.27 -3.67
CA TYR A 431 23.73 2.88 -2.49
C TYR A 431 25.00 2.15 -2.07
N LEU A 432 24.98 0.83 -2.07
CA LEU A 432 26.15 0.02 -1.64
C LEU A 432 27.34 0.28 -2.54
N ILE A 433 27.16 0.29 -3.87
CA ILE A 433 28.24 0.59 -4.82
C ILE A 433 28.76 2.03 -4.64
N LEU A 434 27.87 3.01 -4.58
CA LEU A 434 28.28 4.41 -4.43
C LEU A 434 28.97 4.69 -3.08
N ILE A 435 28.43 4.14 -1.99
CA ILE A 435 29.03 4.26 -0.65
C ILE A 435 30.40 3.60 -0.61
N ALA A 436 30.55 2.43 -1.22
CA ALA A 436 31.80 1.70 -1.26
C ALA A 436 32.88 2.43 -2.10
N LEU A 437 32.47 3.19 -3.14
CA LEU A 437 33.35 3.98 -3.99
C LEU A 437 33.81 5.29 -3.34
N VAL A 438 32.85 6.00 -2.73
CA VAL A 438 33.01 7.43 -2.40
C VAL A 438 33.32 7.64 -0.91
N ILE A 439 32.78 6.77 -0.02
CA ILE A 439 32.95 6.94 1.41
C ILE A 439 34.21 6.21 1.91
N PRO A 440 35.15 6.93 2.53
CA PRO A 440 36.41 6.34 2.99
C PRO A 440 36.18 5.26 4.05
N LYS A 441 37.05 4.27 4.07
CA LYS A 441 37.06 3.24 5.12
C LYS A 441 37.50 3.88 6.45
N GLY A 442 36.63 3.80 7.46
CA GLY A 442 36.89 4.33 8.80
C GLY A 442 35.72 4.00 9.72
N ALA A 443 35.89 4.22 11.02
CA ALA A 443 34.84 3.98 12.01
C ALA A 443 34.70 5.17 12.98
N PHE A 444 33.47 5.49 13.36
CA PHE A 444 33.12 6.45 14.40
C PHE A 444 32.27 5.74 15.46
N LEU A 445 32.69 5.78 16.72
CA LEU A 445 32.02 5.07 17.84
C LEU A 445 31.79 3.57 17.59
N GLY A 446 32.69 2.89 16.86
CA GLY A 446 32.57 1.46 16.55
C GLY A 446 31.69 1.11 15.35
N LEU A 447 31.09 2.12 14.67
CA LEU A 447 30.30 1.95 13.44
C LEU A 447 31.10 2.46 12.25
N SER A 448 31.10 1.72 11.13
CA SER A 448 31.77 2.16 9.91
C SER A 448 31.09 3.39 9.31
N TYR A 449 31.86 4.31 8.71
CA TYR A 449 31.29 5.47 7.99
C TYR A 449 30.32 5.06 6.91
N GLN A 450 30.55 3.93 6.27
CA GLN A 450 29.68 3.37 5.24
C GLN A 450 28.31 3.00 5.79
N ALA A 451 28.26 2.31 6.94
CA ALA A 451 27.00 1.97 7.62
C ALA A 451 26.25 3.21 8.12
N LEU A 452 26.99 4.21 8.63
CA LEU A 452 26.39 5.48 9.06
C LEU A 452 25.78 6.25 7.90
N THR A 453 26.46 6.27 6.75
CA THR A 453 25.93 6.93 5.53
C THR A 453 24.67 6.24 5.02
N LEU A 454 24.66 4.91 4.99
CA LEU A 454 23.46 4.15 4.61
C LEU A 454 22.29 4.43 5.57
N MET A 455 22.54 4.40 6.88
CA MET A 455 21.53 4.73 7.88
C MET A 455 20.99 6.16 7.69
N LEU A 456 21.87 7.12 7.41
CA LEU A 456 21.49 8.51 7.18
C LEU A 456 20.59 8.64 5.95
N LEU A 457 20.87 7.95 4.85
CA LEU A 457 20.03 7.95 3.64
C LEU A 457 18.63 7.40 3.91
N TYR A 458 18.50 6.35 4.73
CA TYR A 458 17.20 5.85 5.16
C TYR A 458 16.44 6.86 6.02
N LEU A 459 17.13 7.50 6.98
CA LEU A 459 16.53 8.52 7.85
C LEU A 459 16.09 9.75 7.05
N ILE A 460 16.88 10.19 6.06
CA ILE A 460 16.53 11.28 5.16
C ILE A 460 15.27 10.93 4.34
N GLY A 461 15.19 9.72 3.80
CA GLY A 461 14.01 9.26 3.06
C GLY A 461 12.73 9.27 3.92
N PHE A 462 12.79 8.73 5.14
CA PHE A 462 11.68 8.77 6.10
C PHE A 462 11.32 10.19 6.54
N GLY A 463 12.32 10.99 6.88
CA GLY A 463 12.14 12.39 7.27
C GLY A 463 11.47 13.21 6.17
N MET A 464 11.90 12.99 4.91
CA MET A 464 11.31 13.66 3.75
C MET A 464 9.87 13.21 3.47
N ALA A 465 9.55 11.93 3.68
CA ALA A 465 8.17 11.45 3.57
C ALA A 465 7.25 12.15 4.58
N ILE A 466 7.68 12.29 5.85
CA ILE A 466 6.93 12.99 6.90
C ILE A 466 6.83 14.49 6.59
N PHE A 467 7.92 15.13 6.18
CA PHE A 467 7.95 16.55 5.84
C PHE A 467 7.03 16.86 4.65
N SER A 468 7.09 16.06 3.59
CA SER A 468 6.20 16.19 2.43
C SER A 468 4.74 15.97 2.82
N ALA A 469 4.43 15.04 3.72
CA ALA A 469 3.08 14.83 4.24
C ALA A 469 2.55 16.08 4.94
N MET A 470 3.39 16.73 5.77
CA MET A 470 3.04 17.97 6.47
C MET A 470 2.73 19.12 5.49
N ILE A 471 3.53 19.28 4.44
CA ILE A 471 3.32 20.26 3.38
C ILE A 471 2.02 19.98 2.62
N LEU A 472 1.84 18.74 2.14
CA LEU A 472 0.66 18.32 1.40
C LEU A 472 -0.62 18.47 2.23
N ASN A 473 -0.55 18.20 3.54
CA ASN A 473 -1.70 18.40 4.43
C ASN A 473 -2.15 19.87 4.51
N LYS A 474 -1.20 20.81 4.44
CA LYS A 474 -1.51 22.26 4.40
C LYS A 474 -2.03 22.72 3.04
N ILE A 475 -1.45 22.20 1.95
CA ILE A 475 -1.82 22.57 0.57
C ILE A 475 -3.18 21.99 0.19
N LEU A 476 -3.42 20.72 0.50
CA LEU A 476 -4.68 20.04 0.22
C LEU A 476 -5.74 20.49 1.23
N LYS A 477 -6.43 21.60 0.93
CA LYS A 477 -7.51 22.19 1.76
C LYS A 477 -8.80 21.34 1.82
N ILE A 478 -8.69 20.02 1.71
CA ILE A 478 -9.84 19.11 1.86
C ILE A 478 -10.15 19.04 3.35
N LYS A 479 -11.20 19.74 3.79
CA LYS A 479 -11.69 19.72 5.17
C LYS A 479 -12.40 18.38 5.44
N SER A 480 -11.68 17.35 5.80
CA SER A 480 -12.25 16.14 6.38
C SER A 480 -11.66 15.93 7.77
N ARG A 481 -12.43 16.16 8.81
CA ARG A 481 -12.11 15.68 10.16
C ARG A 481 -12.78 14.32 10.31
N SER A 482 -12.06 13.26 10.08
CA SER A 482 -12.52 11.94 10.50
C SER A 482 -12.33 11.82 12.01
N LEU A 483 -13.41 11.52 12.70
CA LEU A 483 -13.34 11.01 14.08
C LEU A 483 -12.83 9.56 13.97
N PHE A 484 -11.51 9.41 13.97
CA PHE A 484 -10.89 8.11 13.90
C PHE A 484 -11.04 7.39 15.24
N MET A 485 -11.93 6.42 15.31
CA MET A 485 -12.01 5.46 16.41
C MET A 485 -11.39 4.15 15.96
N VAL A 486 -10.26 3.80 16.56
CA VAL A 486 -9.62 2.49 16.32
C VAL A 486 -10.40 1.42 17.08
N GLU A 487 -11.03 0.51 16.38
CA GLU A 487 -11.51 -0.74 16.98
C GLU A 487 -10.31 -1.66 17.22
N MET A 488 -10.17 -2.13 18.46
CA MET A 488 -9.16 -3.14 18.80
C MET A 488 -9.82 -4.53 18.73
N PRO A 489 -9.73 -5.22 17.60
CA PRO A 489 -10.27 -6.58 17.49
C PRO A 489 -9.53 -7.50 18.48
N THR A 490 -10.20 -8.54 18.93
CA THR A 490 -9.61 -9.57 19.79
C THR A 490 -8.52 -10.32 19.03
N TYR A 491 -7.44 -10.72 19.71
CA TYR A 491 -6.42 -11.61 19.11
C TYR A 491 -7.05 -12.91 18.63
N ARG A 492 -6.68 -13.29 17.42
CA ARG A 492 -7.08 -14.53 16.77
C ARG A 492 -5.83 -15.27 16.32
N LEU A 493 -5.86 -16.57 16.32
CA LEU A 493 -4.84 -17.34 15.61
C LEU A 493 -5.06 -17.15 14.11
N PRO A 494 -4.03 -16.74 13.35
CA PRO A 494 -4.13 -16.58 11.91
C PRO A 494 -4.56 -17.90 11.24
N LEU A 495 -5.52 -17.82 10.34
CA LEU A 495 -5.90 -18.96 9.52
C LEU A 495 -4.95 -19.06 8.32
N LEU A 496 -4.05 -20.04 8.34
CA LEU A 496 -3.04 -20.24 7.30
C LEU A 496 -3.62 -20.25 5.87
N LYS A 497 -4.86 -20.77 5.71
CA LYS A 497 -5.55 -20.76 4.43
C LYS A 497 -5.83 -19.33 3.92
N ASN A 498 -6.28 -18.43 4.79
CA ASN A 498 -6.54 -17.04 4.41
C ASN A 498 -5.24 -16.30 4.09
N VAL A 499 -4.22 -16.52 4.92
CA VAL A 499 -2.89 -15.95 4.71
C VAL A 499 -2.33 -16.39 3.35
N ALA A 500 -2.35 -17.70 3.06
CA ALA A 500 -1.89 -18.24 1.78
C ALA A 500 -2.68 -17.65 0.59
N TYR A 501 -4.00 -17.55 0.72
CA TYR A 501 -4.84 -16.95 -0.33
C TYR A 501 -4.49 -15.47 -0.57
N THR A 502 -4.32 -14.71 0.50
CA THR A 502 -3.92 -13.28 0.41
C THR A 502 -2.55 -13.12 -0.26
N VAL A 503 -1.57 -13.95 0.11
CA VAL A 503 -0.23 -13.93 -0.50
C VAL A 503 -0.33 -14.23 -2.00
N LEU A 504 -1.03 -15.31 -2.37
CA LEU A 504 -1.20 -15.68 -3.78
C LEU A 504 -1.93 -14.60 -4.59
N GLU A 505 -3.01 -14.02 -4.06
CA GLU A 505 -3.77 -12.95 -4.72
C GLU A 505 -2.90 -11.71 -4.95
N LYS A 506 -2.14 -11.28 -3.94
CA LYS A 506 -1.29 -10.09 -4.03
C LYS A 506 -0.12 -10.31 -4.97
N THR A 507 0.54 -11.47 -4.91
CA THR A 507 1.62 -11.87 -5.83
C THR A 507 1.11 -11.94 -7.28
N LYS A 508 -0.03 -12.59 -7.50
CA LYS A 508 -0.67 -12.61 -8.82
C LYS A 508 -1.01 -11.21 -9.33
N SER A 509 -1.53 -10.33 -8.48
CA SER A 509 -1.82 -8.94 -8.83
C SER A 509 -0.56 -8.16 -9.21
N PHE A 510 0.59 -8.44 -8.60
CA PHE A 510 1.87 -7.86 -8.97
C PHE A 510 2.33 -8.34 -10.35
N VAL A 511 2.42 -9.66 -10.56
CA VAL A 511 2.90 -10.26 -11.81
C VAL A 511 2.07 -9.81 -13.01
N PHE A 512 0.74 -9.90 -12.93
CA PHE A 512 -0.16 -9.51 -14.02
C PHE A 512 -0.45 -8.01 -14.11
N GLY A 513 -0.20 -7.24 -13.07
CA GLY A 513 -0.38 -5.79 -13.05
C GLY A 513 0.88 -5.03 -13.45
N ALA A 514 1.91 -5.09 -12.62
CA ALA A 514 3.17 -4.39 -12.85
C ALA A 514 4.07 -5.12 -13.84
N GLY A 515 4.08 -6.46 -13.83
CA GLY A 515 4.96 -7.27 -14.67
C GLY A 515 4.78 -7.00 -16.17
N LYS A 516 3.55 -6.84 -16.67
CA LYS A 516 3.30 -6.49 -18.08
C LYS A 516 3.99 -5.20 -18.52
N ILE A 517 4.02 -4.20 -17.62
CA ILE A 517 4.63 -2.90 -17.89
C ILE A 517 6.15 -3.03 -17.88
N ILE A 518 6.69 -3.78 -16.91
CA ILE A 518 8.13 -4.03 -16.80
C ILE A 518 8.63 -4.76 -18.05
N LEU A 519 7.93 -5.81 -18.47
CA LEU A 519 8.29 -6.57 -19.68
C LEU A 519 8.27 -5.69 -20.94
N ALA A 520 7.22 -4.89 -21.12
CA ALA A 520 7.13 -3.99 -22.27
C ALA A 520 8.30 -2.99 -22.30
N ILE A 521 8.65 -2.42 -21.16
CA ILE A 521 9.77 -1.47 -21.03
C ILE A 521 11.10 -2.19 -21.25
N SER A 522 11.29 -3.41 -20.72
CA SER A 522 12.51 -4.20 -20.92
C SER A 522 12.76 -4.47 -22.40
N ILE A 523 11.72 -4.85 -23.16
CA ILE A 523 11.83 -5.05 -24.62
C ILE A 523 12.20 -3.76 -25.34
N ILE A 524 11.59 -2.62 -24.96
CA ILE A 524 11.90 -1.31 -25.55
C ILE A 524 13.37 -0.92 -25.27
N LEU A 525 13.82 -1.08 -24.03
CA LEU A 525 15.20 -0.75 -23.64
C LEU A 525 16.21 -1.66 -24.34
N TRP A 526 15.89 -2.97 -24.43
CA TRP A 526 16.71 -3.90 -25.21
C TRP A 526 16.81 -3.44 -26.67
N PHE A 527 15.69 -3.08 -27.31
CA PHE A 527 15.70 -2.60 -28.69
C PHE A 527 16.54 -1.33 -28.86
N LEU A 528 16.38 -0.36 -27.96
CA LEU A 528 17.13 0.90 -28.00
C LEU A 528 18.64 0.72 -27.70
N GLY A 529 19.00 -0.27 -26.89
CA GLY A 529 20.38 -0.60 -26.56
C GLY A 529 21.08 -1.45 -27.60
N SER A 530 20.33 -2.35 -28.26
CA SER A 530 20.85 -3.31 -29.25
C SER A 530 20.84 -2.77 -30.68
N ASN A 531 20.32 -1.57 -30.93
CA ASN A 531 20.24 -0.98 -32.26
C ASN A 531 20.77 0.45 -32.30
N GLY A 532 21.35 0.85 -33.41
CA GLY A 532 21.83 2.20 -33.67
C GLY A 532 21.79 2.51 -35.17
N TYR A 533 21.69 3.79 -35.52
CA TYR A 533 21.65 4.23 -36.92
C TYR A 533 23.03 4.66 -37.46
N SER A 534 23.99 4.89 -36.56
CA SER A 534 25.33 5.38 -36.97
C SER A 534 26.13 4.28 -37.67
N GLU A 535 27.01 4.68 -38.60
CA GLU A 535 27.97 3.77 -39.22
C GLU A 535 28.96 3.20 -38.20
N ASP A 536 29.28 3.97 -37.16
CA ASP A 536 30.11 3.53 -36.05
C ASP A 536 29.48 2.38 -35.27
N PHE A 537 28.16 2.36 -35.10
CA PHE A 537 27.45 1.24 -34.48
C PHE A 537 27.54 -0.03 -35.32
N LYS A 538 27.38 0.10 -36.66
CA LYS A 538 27.41 -1.05 -37.59
C LYS A 538 28.80 -1.64 -37.72
N ASN A 539 29.83 -0.80 -37.72
CA ASN A 539 31.23 -1.18 -37.92
C ASN A 539 32.01 -1.31 -36.59
N ALA A 540 31.31 -1.33 -35.46
CA ALA A 540 31.91 -1.34 -34.11
C ALA A 540 32.95 -2.45 -33.91
N GLU A 541 32.68 -3.65 -34.43
CA GLU A 541 33.62 -4.78 -34.33
C GLU A 541 34.91 -4.51 -35.07
N THR A 542 34.84 -3.94 -36.28
CA THR A 542 36.02 -3.59 -37.08
C THR A 542 36.79 -2.47 -36.43
N ILE A 543 36.11 -1.39 -36.06
CA ILE A 543 36.73 -0.19 -35.45
C ILE A 543 37.44 -0.52 -34.14
N VAL A 544 36.76 -1.31 -33.26
CA VAL A 544 37.35 -1.69 -31.97
C VAL A 544 38.49 -2.69 -32.17
N SER A 545 38.36 -3.64 -33.11
CA SER A 545 39.43 -4.59 -33.41
C SER A 545 40.67 -3.90 -33.96
N GLU A 546 40.52 -2.97 -34.90
CA GLU A 546 41.63 -2.15 -35.43
C GLU A 546 42.28 -1.27 -34.35
N ARG A 547 41.47 -0.71 -33.45
CA ARG A 547 41.97 0.03 -32.27
C ARG A 547 42.77 -0.87 -31.34
N ILE A 548 42.27 -2.08 -31.05
CA ILE A 548 42.97 -3.02 -30.18
C ILE A 548 44.28 -3.53 -30.81
N GLU A 549 44.30 -3.72 -32.14
CA GLU A 549 45.53 -4.08 -32.85
C GLU A 549 46.58 -2.97 -32.84
N LYS A 550 46.15 -1.70 -32.93
CA LYS A 550 47.05 -0.56 -32.97
C LYS A 550 47.55 -0.13 -31.58
N ASP A 551 46.63 -0.01 -30.61
CA ASP A 551 46.92 0.57 -29.30
C ASP A 551 46.92 -0.48 -28.17
N GLY A 552 46.49 -1.71 -28.49
CA GLY A 552 46.27 -2.78 -27.55
C GLY A 552 44.97 -2.62 -26.77
N LEU A 553 44.65 -3.62 -25.93
CA LEU A 553 43.53 -3.53 -24.99
C LEU A 553 43.68 -2.32 -24.06
N SER A 554 42.56 -1.77 -23.64
CA SER A 554 42.53 -0.66 -22.68
C SER A 554 43.36 -0.99 -21.42
N THR A 555 43.93 0.02 -20.78
CA THR A 555 44.73 -0.16 -19.54
C THR A 555 43.99 -0.96 -18.49
N TYR A 556 42.71 -0.80 -18.47
CA TYR A 556 41.87 -1.54 -17.55
C TYR A 556 41.75 -3.03 -17.95
N SER A 557 41.43 -3.35 -19.20
CA SER A 557 41.37 -4.74 -19.66
C SER A 557 42.68 -5.48 -19.39
N LYS A 558 43.82 -4.79 -19.54
CA LYS A 558 45.15 -5.30 -19.18
C LYS A 558 45.28 -5.61 -17.69
N ASN A 559 44.88 -4.67 -16.83
CA ASN A 559 44.94 -4.85 -15.37
C ASN A 559 44.00 -5.94 -14.91
N TYR A 560 42.79 -6.03 -15.50
CA TYR A 560 41.83 -7.07 -15.19
C TYR A 560 42.39 -8.47 -15.50
N ILE A 561 42.96 -8.66 -16.69
CA ILE A 561 43.61 -9.92 -17.06
C ILE A 561 44.74 -10.23 -16.11
N GLN A 562 45.60 -9.26 -15.79
CA GLN A 562 46.73 -9.44 -14.90
C GLN A 562 46.30 -9.85 -13.50
N ASN A 563 45.29 -9.20 -12.91
CA ASN A 563 44.80 -9.51 -11.56
C ASN A 563 44.17 -10.88 -11.49
N ASN A 564 43.37 -11.31 -12.46
CA ASN A 564 42.76 -12.64 -12.51
C ASN A 564 43.83 -13.72 -12.67
N VAL A 565 44.82 -13.49 -13.50
CA VAL A 565 45.97 -14.43 -13.67
C VAL A 565 46.77 -14.55 -12.38
N VAL A 566 47.01 -13.44 -11.65
CA VAL A 566 47.71 -13.47 -10.36
C VAL A 566 46.88 -14.22 -9.32
N ALA A 567 45.58 -13.92 -9.21
CA ALA A 567 44.68 -14.59 -8.26
C ALA A 567 44.59 -16.11 -8.55
N TYR A 568 44.47 -16.52 -9.80
CA TYR A 568 44.46 -17.90 -10.20
C TYR A 568 45.80 -18.61 -9.84
N ARG A 569 46.92 -17.91 -10.11
CA ARG A 569 48.24 -18.43 -9.77
C ARG A 569 48.41 -18.64 -8.28
N GLU A 570 47.95 -17.70 -7.45
CA GLU A 570 48.01 -17.81 -5.99
C GLU A 570 47.15 -18.96 -5.48
N SER A 571 45.92 -19.12 -6.00
CA SER A 571 45.03 -20.24 -5.61
C SER A 571 45.58 -21.60 -6.04
N ALA A 572 46.04 -21.71 -7.27
CA ALA A 572 46.62 -22.95 -7.81
C ALA A 572 47.90 -23.42 -7.06
N LEU A 573 48.72 -22.45 -6.66
CA LEU A 573 49.92 -22.73 -5.84
C LEU A 573 49.53 -23.12 -4.41
N ALA A 574 48.47 -22.55 -3.83
CA ALA A 574 47.95 -22.92 -2.52
C ALA A 574 47.36 -24.34 -2.50
N GLU A 575 46.78 -24.78 -3.65
CA GLU A 575 46.27 -26.16 -3.83
C GLU A 575 47.40 -27.18 -4.14
N GLY A 576 48.62 -26.75 -4.28
CA GLY A 576 49.80 -27.65 -4.47
C GLY A 576 49.98 -28.19 -5.88
N LEU A 577 49.43 -27.49 -6.89
CA LEU A 577 49.59 -27.86 -8.31
C LEU A 577 51.03 -27.61 -8.79
N ASN A 578 51.55 -28.44 -9.72
CA ASN A 578 52.86 -28.27 -10.30
C ASN A 578 52.98 -26.99 -11.14
N ASN A 579 54.12 -26.29 -11.03
CA ASN A 579 54.34 -25.03 -11.77
C ASN A 579 54.17 -25.13 -13.29
N HIS A 580 54.37 -26.30 -13.89
CA HIS A 580 54.21 -26.48 -15.35
C HIS A 580 52.72 -26.54 -15.75
N ASP A 581 51.93 -27.29 -15.00
CA ASP A 581 50.47 -27.42 -15.25
C ASP A 581 49.74 -26.06 -14.98
N VAL A 582 50.24 -25.32 -13.97
CA VAL A 582 49.74 -23.97 -13.66
C VAL A 582 50.04 -22.99 -14.80
N GLN A 583 51.22 -23.12 -15.46
CA GLN A 583 51.63 -22.22 -16.52
C GLN A 583 50.82 -22.40 -17.84
N ASP A 584 50.52 -23.64 -18.20
CA ASP A 584 49.67 -23.98 -19.33
C ASP A 584 48.22 -23.51 -19.09
N SER A 585 47.70 -23.72 -17.88
CA SER A 585 46.38 -23.25 -17.48
C SER A 585 46.29 -21.71 -17.46
N ILE A 586 47.34 -21.01 -17.05
CA ILE A 586 47.45 -19.54 -17.08
C ILE A 586 47.44 -19.04 -18.52
N GLN A 587 48.12 -19.73 -19.45
CA GLN A 587 48.14 -19.30 -20.86
C GLN A 587 46.73 -19.42 -21.47
N THR A 588 46.04 -20.53 -21.28
CA THR A 588 44.67 -20.77 -21.73
C THR A 588 43.72 -19.76 -21.10
N LEU A 589 43.82 -19.54 -19.78
CA LEU A 589 43.00 -18.53 -19.07
C LEU A 589 43.27 -17.13 -19.59
N THR A 590 44.53 -16.79 -19.88
CA THR A 590 44.90 -15.46 -20.42
C THR A 590 44.30 -15.22 -21.81
N GLU A 591 44.27 -16.24 -22.66
CA GLU A 591 43.65 -16.15 -24.00
C GLU A 591 42.14 -16.00 -23.90
N ASP A 592 41.46 -16.79 -23.08
CA ASP A 592 40.03 -16.68 -22.81
C ASP A 592 39.66 -15.29 -22.23
N LEU A 593 40.44 -14.82 -21.25
CA LEU A 593 40.23 -13.48 -20.69
C LEU A 593 40.47 -12.34 -21.69
N LYS A 594 41.41 -12.48 -22.63
CA LYS A 594 41.63 -11.52 -23.70
C LYS A 594 40.46 -11.47 -24.69
N GLU A 595 39.93 -12.63 -25.05
CA GLU A 595 38.79 -12.73 -25.96
C GLU A 595 37.54 -12.13 -25.34
N ARG A 596 37.28 -12.44 -24.07
CA ARG A 596 36.20 -11.82 -23.29
C ARG A 596 36.37 -10.31 -23.18
N ALA A 597 37.56 -9.81 -22.87
CA ALA A 597 37.85 -8.39 -22.78
C ALA A 597 37.61 -7.69 -24.11
N LYS A 598 38.01 -8.30 -25.26
CA LYS A 598 37.74 -7.76 -26.60
C LYS A 598 36.25 -7.69 -26.89
N ALA A 599 35.51 -8.76 -26.61
CA ALA A 599 34.06 -8.79 -26.79
C ALA A 599 33.35 -7.72 -25.98
N GLN A 600 33.84 -7.47 -24.75
CA GLN A 600 33.31 -6.46 -23.86
C GLN A 600 33.58 -5.02 -24.35
N GLU A 601 34.78 -4.73 -24.84
CA GLU A 601 35.08 -3.41 -25.43
C GLU A 601 34.23 -3.13 -26.68
N ILE A 602 33.95 -4.16 -27.50
CA ILE A 602 33.02 -4.06 -28.62
C ILE A 602 31.60 -3.76 -28.14
N ALA A 603 31.13 -4.48 -27.12
CA ALA A 603 29.78 -4.27 -26.54
C ALA A 603 29.63 -2.86 -25.96
N SER A 604 30.65 -2.36 -25.26
CA SER A 604 30.66 -1.01 -24.71
C SER A 604 30.61 0.06 -25.82
N TYR A 605 31.38 -0.12 -26.88
CA TYR A 605 31.39 0.79 -28.02
C TYR A 605 30.06 0.78 -28.78
N LYS A 606 29.46 -0.41 -28.97
CA LYS A 606 28.11 -0.54 -29.56
C LYS A 606 27.06 0.18 -28.70
N LEU A 607 27.09 0.02 -27.39
CA LEU A 607 26.16 0.69 -26.51
C LEU A 607 26.30 2.22 -26.57
N GLU A 608 27.52 2.73 -26.61
CA GLU A 608 27.80 4.17 -26.74
C GLU A 608 27.20 4.79 -28.02
N HIS A 609 27.19 4.03 -29.13
CA HIS A 609 26.68 4.46 -30.42
C HIS A 609 25.24 3.94 -30.72
N SER A 610 24.61 3.25 -29.78
CA SER A 610 23.20 2.83 -29.83
C SER A 610 22.24 4.03 -29.71
N TYR A 611 20.95 3.82 -29.96
CA TYR A 611 19.92 4.85 -29.73
C TYR A 611 19.91 5.36 -28.29
N ILE A 612 20.08 4.46 -27.31
CA ILE A 612 20.12 4.85 -25.91
C ILE A 612 21.42 5.61 -25.56
N GLY A 613 22.55 5.24 -26.15
CA GLY A 613 23.83 5.94 -25.98
C GLY A 613 23.77 7.36 -26.51
N GLN A 614 23.20 7.56 -27.69
CA GLN A 614 23.01 8.89 -28.27
C GLN A 614 22.01 9.74 -27.48
N ALA A 615 20.94 9.12 -26.98
CA ALA A 615 20.01 9.78 -26.05
C ALA A 615 20.73 10.23 -24.77
N GLY A 616 21.67 9.41 -24.25
CA GLY A 616 22.51 9.75 -23.11
C GLY A 616 23.40 10.97 -23.37
N LYS A 617 24.12 11.00 -24.51
CA LYS A 617 24.95 12.15 -24.93
C LYS A 617 24.10 13.41 -25.13
N ALA A 618 22.92 13.30 -25.70
CA ALA A 618 21.98 14.42 -25.81
C ALA A 618 21.47 14.90 -24.45
N PHE A 619 21.42 14.03 -23.46
CA PHE A 619 20.97 14.34 -22.10
C PHE A 619 22.12 14.85 -21.19
N GLU A 620 23.39 14.66 -21.58
CA GLU A 620 24.57 15.08 -20.81
C GLU A 620 24.51 16.52 -20.33
N PRO A 621 24.14 17.54 -21.17
CA PRO A 621 24.09 18.94 -20.73
C PRO A 621 23.16 19.16 -19.52
N VAL A 622 22.15 18.32 -19.36
CA VAL A 622 21.19 18.39 -18.23
C VAL A 622 21.77 17.80 -16.95
N VAL A 623 22.60 16.75 -17.05
CA VAL A 623 23.16 16.06 -15.88
C VAL A 623 24.58 16.56 -15.51
N LYS A 624 25.28 17.19 -16.42
CA LYS A 624 26.61 17.76 -16.19
C LYS A 624 26.69 18.73 -15.01
N PRO A 625 25.71 19.62 -14.76
CA PRO A 625 25.71 20.49 -13.58
C PRO A 625 25.63 19.73 -12.23
N LEU A 626 25.24 18.48 -12.25
CA LEU A 626 25.20 17.57 -11.08
C LEU A 626 26.53 16.82 -10.87
N GLY A 627 27.50 17.02 -11.77
CA GLY A 627 28.76 16.29 -11.78
C GLY A 627 28.69 14.92 -12.45
N TYR A 628 27.71 14.69 -13.33
CA TYR A 628 27.52 13.40 -14.01
C TYR A 628 27.91 13.53 -15.48
N ASP A 629 28.50 12.48 -16.03
CA ASP A 629 28.76 12.32 -17.44
C ASP A 629 27.59 11.68 -18.19
N TRP A 630 27.72 11.48 -19.49
CA TRP A 630 26.70 10.82 -20.30
C TRP A 630 26.48 9.36 -19.90
N LYS A 631 27.51 8.64 -19.37
CA LYS A 631 27.38 7.25 -18.90
C LYS A 631 26.47 7.15 -17.69
N ILE A 632 26.70 7.99 -16.67
CA ILE A 632 25.81 8.12 -15.52
C ILE A 632 24.44 8.61 -15.97
N GLY A 633 24.38 9.54 -16.96
CA GLY A 633 23.14 10.03 -17.56
C GLY A 633 22.30 8.93 -18.17
N ILE A 634 22.89 8.01 -18.94
CA ILE A 634 22.21 6.82 -19.47
C ILE A 634 21.73 5.92 -18.34
N ALA A 635 22.59 5.63 -17.37
CA ALA A 635 22.24 4.75 -16.27
C ALA A 635 21.07 5.32 -15.43
N VAL A 636 21.03 6.64 -15.23
CA VAL A 636 19.88 7.32 -14.60
C VAL A 636 18.63 7.24 -15.47
N LEU A 637 18.75 7.38 -16.78
CA LEU A 637 17.62 7.30 -17.72
C LEU A 637 17.04 5.89 -17.77
N THR A 638 17.89 4.86 -17.88
CA THR A 638 17.46 3.46 -17.91
C THR A 638 16.87 3.01 -16.58
N SER A 639 17.39 3.51 -15.47
CA SER A 639 16.87 3.22 -14.13
C SER A 639 15.45 3.74 -13.89
N PHE A 640 14.92 4.58 -14.77
CA PHE A 640 13.52 5.01 -14.72
C PHE A 640 12.54 3.84 -14.94
N ALA A 641 12.94 2.83 -15.70
CA ALA A 641 12.16 1.61 -15.86
C ALA A 641 12.11 0.79 -14.55
N ALA A 642 13.30 0.46 -14.03
CA ALA A 642 13.50 -0.21 -12.76
C ALA A 642 14.86 0.22 -12.19
N ARG A 643 14.92 0.52 -10.90
CA ARG A 643 16.08 1.18 -10.26
C ARG A 643 17.35 0.34 -10.28
N GLU A 644 17.21 -0.97 -10.16
CA GLU A 644 18.30 -1.95 -10.21
C GLU A 644 18.99 -1.97 -11.57
N VAL A 645 18.33 -1.57 -12.65
CA VAL A 645 18.90 -1.48 -14.01
C VAL A 645 20.07 -0.50 -14.06
N PHE A 646 20.16 0.46 -13.14
CA PHE A 646 21.29 1.37 -13.03
C PHE A 646 22.63 0.64 -12.93
N VAL A 647 22.72 -0.31 -12.00
CA VAL A 647 23.94 -1.10 -11.79
C VAL A 647 24.26 -1.94 -13.01
N GLY A 648 23.27 -2.62 -13.57
CA GLY A 648 23.45 -3.42 -14.79
C GLY A 648 23.85 -2.58 -15.99
N THR A 649 23.29 -1.37 -16.14
CA THR A 649 23.69 -0.44 -17.21
C THR A 649 25.14 0.03 -17.03
N LEU A 650 25.52 0.42 -15.83
CA LEU A 650 26.93 0.80 -15.56
C LEU A 650 27.87 -0.40 -15.77
N ALA A 651 27.49 -1.59 -15.33
CA ALA A 651 28.26 -2.80 -15.58
C ALA A 651 28.50 -3.02 -17.08
N THR A 652 27.46 -2.90 -17.90
CA THR A 652 27.55 -3.04 -19.36
C THR A 652 28.41 -1.93 -19.98
N ILE A 653 28.22 -0.66 -19.58
CA ILE A 653 28.97 0.48 -20.09
C ILE A 653 30.46 0.35 -19.76
N TYR A 654 30.78 -0.09 -18.55
CA TYR A 654 32.17 -0.28 -18.13
C TYR A 654 32.77 -1.63 -18.60
N SER A 655 32.07 -2.36 -19.47
CA SER A 655 32.52 -3.62 -20.07
C SER A 655 32.90 -4.70 -19.05
N VAL A 656 32.05 -4.87 -18.02
CA VAL A 656 32.26 -5.93 -17.01
C VAL A 656 31.32 -7.08 -17.35
N GLY A 657 31.88 -8.15 -17.86
CA GLY A 657 31.16 -9.39 -18.20
C GLY A 657 31.08 -10.41 -17.08
N SER A 658 31.44 -10.06 -15.83
CA SER A 658 31.28 -10.90 -14.64
C SER A 658 30.50 -10.11 -13.59
N ASP A 659 29.60 -10.80 -12.90
CA ASP A 659 28.76 -10.25 -11.82
C ASP A 659 29.55 -9.92 -10.52
N GLU A 660 30.86 -9.82 -10.58
CA GLU A 660 31.69 -9.49 -9.42
C GLU A 660 31.62 -7.98 -9.15
N GLU A 661 30.88 -7.59 -8.12
CA GLU A 661 30.74 -6.20 -7.64
C GLU A 661 32.09 -5.49 -7.42
N GLU A 662 33.13 -6.22 -7.04
CA GLU A 662 34.46 -5.67 -6.76
C GLU A 662 35.13 -5.16 -8.02
N THR A 663 34.88 -5.78 -9.18
CA THR A 663 35.46 -5.40 -10.47
C THR A 663 34.80 -4.16 -11.05
N ILE A 664 33.48 -4.02 -10.92
CA ILE A 664 32.71 -2.82 -11.31
C ILE A 664 33.20 -1.61 -10.51
N LYS A 665 33.36 -1.81 -9.20
CA LYS A 665 33.81 -0.80 -8.28
C LYS A 665 35.19 -0.24 -8.64
N ASN A 666 36.15 -1.09 -8.97
CA ASN A 666 37.51 -0.68 -9.32
C ASN A 666 37.54 0.15 -10.62
N ARG A 667 36.70 -0.16 -11.59
CA ARG A 667 36.57 0.62 -12.84
C ARG A 667 35.92 1.97 -12.62
N MET A 668 34.83 2.01 -11.90
CA MET A 668 34.18 3.27 -11.55
C MET A 668 35.12 4.19 -10.77
N ALA A 669 35.97 3.63 -9.89
CA ALA A 669 36.96 4.39 -9.14
C ALA A 669 38.07 4.99 -10.02
N ALA A 670 38.40 4.31 -11.12
CA ALA A 670 39.46 4.76 -12.06
C ALA A 670 38.96 5.74 -13.14
N GLU A 671 37.64 5.95 -13.24
CA GLU A 671 37.07 6.84 -14.26
C GLU A 671 37.38 8.31 -13.95
N LEU A 672 37.85 9.03 -14.96
CA LEU A 672 38.21 10.44 -14.85
C LEU A 672 37.20 11.31 -15.61
N ASP A 673 36.92 12.51 -15.09
CA ASP A 673 36.12 13.51 -15.77
C ASP A 673 36.93 14.17 -16.90
N SER A 674 36.33 15.05 -17.71
CA SER A 674 36.97 15.80 -18.76
C SER A 674 38.11 16.72 -18.25
N SER A 675 38.25 16.93 -16.95
CA SER A 675 39.25 17.72 -16.27
C SER A 675 40.38 16.87 -15.66
N GLY A 676 40.37 15.54 -15.85
CA GLY A 676 41.33 14.59 -15.26
C GLY A 676 41.17 14.30 -13.78
N ARG A 677 40.02 14.65 -13.17
CA ARG A 677 39.69 14.32 -11.79
C ARG A 677 38.82 13.05 -11.73
N PRO A 678 38.86 12.28 -10.63
CA PRO A 678 37.96 11.13 -10.48
C PRO A 678 36.50 11.54 -10.68
N LEU A 679 35.80 10.86 -11.58
CA LEU A 679 34.37 11.11 -11.85
C LEU A 679 33.53 10.82 -10.60
N PHE A 680 33.79 9.70 -9.95
CA PHE A 680 33.15 9.32 -8.68
C PHE A 680 33.92 9.87 -7.48
N ASN A 681 33.87 11.18 -7.31
CA ASN A 681 34.42 11.87 -6.14
C ASN A 681 33.33 12.03 -5.05
N LEU A 682 33.70 12.59 -3.90
CA LEU A 682 32.77 12.78 -2.77
C LEU A 682 31.55 13.63 -3.17
N ALA A 683 31.79 14.71 -3.97
CA ALA A 683 30.73 15.62 -4.40
C ALA A 683 29.73 14.94 -5.35
N SER A 684 30.23 14.28 -6.41
CA SER A 684 29.38 13.59 -7.39
C SER A 684 28.67 12.37 -6.77
N GLY A 685 29.35 11.62 -5.90
CA GLY A 685 28.79 10.46 -5.23
C GLY A 685 27.65 10.82 -4.25
N ILE A 686 27.85 11.85 -3.40
CA ILE A 686 26.77 12.32 -2.50
C ILE A 686 25.62 12.91 -3.31
N SER A 687 25.90 13.69 -4.36
CA SER A 687 24.90 14.21 -5.29
C SER A 687 24.04 13.08 -5.87
N LEU A 688 24.67 12.03 -6.37
CA LEU A 688 23.98 10.87 -6.96
C LEU A 688 23.16 10.06 -5.93
N MET A 689 23.70 9.85 -4.74
CA MET A 689 22.97 9.20 -3.64
C MET A 689 21.71 9.98 -3.24
N LEU A 690 21.82 11.32 -3.15
CA LEU A 690 20.67 12.19 -2.85
C LEU A 690 19.67 12.25 -4.02
N PHE A 691 20.15 12.26 -5.25
CA PHE A 691 19.29 12.14 -6.42
C PHE A 691 18.44 10.86 -6.35
N TYR A 692 19.08 9.71 -6.11
CA TYR A 692 18.39 8.42 -5.94
C TYR A 692 17.49 8.38 -4.71
N ALA A 693 17.81 9.12 -3.65
CA ALA A 693 16.96 9.20 -2.46
C ALA A 693 15.60 9.84 -2.76
N PHE A 694 15.55 10.81 -3.67
CA PHE A 694 14.35 11.61 -3.89
C PHE A 694 13.69 11.40 -5.25
N ALA A 695 14.43 10.97 -6.27
CA ALA A 695 13.90 10.80 -7.63
C ALA A 695 12.84 9.70 -7.71
N MET A 696 11.83 9.94 -8.55
CA MET A 696 10.79 8.97 -8.87
C MET A 696 11.22 8.10 -10.04
N GLN A 697 12.03 7.10 -9.79
CA GLN A 697 12.60 6.21 -10.81
C GLN A 697 11.96 4.82 -10.74
N CYS A 698 10.64 4.72 -10.98
CA CYS A 698 9.93 3.45 -11.04
C CYS A 698 8.59 3.61 -11.77
N MET A 699 8.55 3.21 -13.03
CA MET A 699 7.33 3.26 -13.86
C MET A 699 6.20 2.41 -13.26
N SER A 700 6.54 1.27 -12.68
CA SER A 700 5.55 0.39 -12.04
C SER A 700 4.86 1.07 -10.86
N THR A 701 5.58 1.90 -10.08
CA THR A 701 4.96 2.68 -9.00
C THR A 701 4.00 3.73 -9.55
N LEU A 702 4.35 4.43 -10.63
CA LEU A 702 3.44 5.40 -11.28
C LEU A 702 2.16 4.73 -11.79
N ALA A 703 2.29 3.54 -12.39
CA ALA A 703 1.14 2.76 -12.86
C ALA A 703 0.20 2.35 -11.71
N ILE A 704 0.75 1.95 -10.56
CA ILE A 704 -0.07 1.63 -9.38
C ILE A 704 -0.69 2.89 -8.78
N VAL A 705 0.02 4.00 -8.70
CA VAL A 705 -0.53 5.29 -8.25
C VAL A 705 -1.70 5.71 -9.15
N LYS A 706 -1.56 5.59 -10.48
CA LYS A 706 -2.67 5.84 -11.43
C LYS A 706 -3.88 4.95 -11.13
N ARG A 707 -3.65 3.66 -10.86
CA ARG A 707 -4.72 2.71 -10.55
C ARG A 707 -5.42 3.03 -9.22
N GLU A 708 -4.66 3.37 -8.17
CA GLU A 708 -5.23 3.65 -6.84
C GLU A 708 -5.89 5.03 -6.73
N THR A 709 -5.50 5.98 -7.59
CA THR A 709 -6.10 7.33 -7.64
C THR A 709 -7.11 7.52 -8.76
N ASN A 710 -7.24 6.53 -9.65
CA ASN A 710 -8.09 6.57 -10.85
C ASN A 710 -7.85 7.82 -11.74
N SER A 711 -6.64 8.38 -11.71
CA SER A 711 -6.30 9.62 -12.40
C SER A 711 -4.83 9.65 -12.82
N TRP A 712 -4.53 10.18 -14.01
CA TRP A 712 -3.17 10.47 -14.44
C TRP A 712 -2.57 11.73 -13.79
N LYS A 713 -3.42 12.60 -13.26
CA LYS A 713 -2.98 13.86 -12.63
C LYS A 713 -1.98 13.63 -11.50
N TRP A 714 -2.28 12.72 -10.60
CA TRP A 714 -1.46 12.48 -9.40
C TRP A 714 -0.12 11.82 -9.69
N PRO A 715 -0.03 10.77 -10.53
CA PRO A 715 1.26 10.22 -10.96
C PRO A 715 2.15 11.24 -11.65
N LEU A 716 1.59 12.08 -12.53
CA LEU A 716 2.37 13.11 -13.24
C LEU A 716 2.87 14.21 -12.30
N ILE A 717 2.03 14.68 -11.37
CA ILE A 717 2.45 15.63 -10.33
C ILE A 717 3.56 15.03 -9.48
N GLN A 718 3.41 13.76 -9.07
CA GLN A 718 4.40 13.07 -8.26
C GLN A 718 5.73 12.91 -9.00
N LEU A 719 5.69 12.47 -10.26
CA LEU A 719 6.86 12.35 -11.12
C LEU A 719 7.58 13.71 -11.27
N GLY A 720 6.85 14.76 -11.67
CA GLY A 720 7.41 16.09 -11.87
C GLY A 720 8.01 16.68 -10.59
N PHE A 721 7.24 16.63 -9.49
CA PHE A 721 7.70 17.16 -8.20
C PHE A 721 8.95 16.43 -7.68
N MET A 722 8.92 15.09 -7.64
CA MET A 722 10.02 14.30 -7.10
C MET A 722 11.29 14.42 -7.97
N SER A 723 11.15 14.43 -9.31
CA SER A 723 12.30 14.57 -10.22
C SER A 723 12.93 15.95 -10.12
N VAL A 724 12.13 17.01 -10.12
CA VAL A 724 12.64 18.39 -9.97
C VAL A 724 13.27 18.58 -8.59
N PHE A 725 12.64 18.09 -7.55
CA PHE A 725 13.17 18.17 -6.19
C PHE A 725 14.49 17.41 -6.05
N ALA A 726 14.58 16.20 -6.58
CA ALA A 726 15.81 15.40 -6.59
C ALA A 726 16.94 16.12 -7.35
N TYR A 727 16.64 16.71 -8.50
CA TYR A 727 17.59 17.47 -9.29
C TYR A 727 18.14 18.68 -8.53
N ILE A 728 17.25 19.48 -7.90
CA ILE A 728 17.65 20.67 -7.14
C ILE A 728 18.54 20.28 -5.94
N VAL A 729 18.13 19.24 -5.18
CA VAL A 729 18.91 18.80 -4.01
C VAL A 729 20.27 18.26 -4.43
N ALA A 730 20.33 17.46 -5.49
CA ALA A 730 21.58 16.93 -6.01
C ALA A 730 22.50 18.05 -6.54
N LEU A 731 21.93 19.03 -7.23
CA LEU A 731 22.66 20.21 -7.72
C LEU A 731 23.28 21.01 -6.56
N ILE A 732 22.47 21.31 -5.55
CA ILE A 732 22.93 22.05 -4.35
C ILE A 732 24.05 21.27 -3.65
N ALA A 733 23.86 19.96 -3.45
CA ALA A 733 24.86 19.11 -2.81
C ALA A 733 26.17 19.08 -3.59
N TYR A 734 26.12 18.96 -4.92
CA TYR A 734 27.29 18.98 -5.76
C TYR A 734 28.03 20.33 -5.69
N GLN A 735 27.29 21.45 -5.79
CA GLN A 735 27.87 22.80 -5.78
C GLN A 735 28.47 23.19 -4.42
N ILE A 736 27.97 22.62 -3.32
CA ILE A 736 28.54 22.89 -1.97
C ILE A 736 29.81 22.06 -1.74
N LEU A 737 29.87 20.85 -2.32
CA LEU A 737 30.96 19.90 -2.04
C LEU A 737 32.13 19.95 -3.04
N ILE A 738 31.97 20.63 -4.18
CA ILE A 738 33.02 20.83 -5.16
C ILE A 738 33.94 21.97 -4.75
#